data_8c68bc377c4be79d5dc12e6ed8baa5e5
#
_entry.id   8c68bc377c4be79d5dc12e6ed8baa5e5
#
_cell.length_a   1.000
_cell.length_b   1.000
_cell.length_c   1.000
_cell.angle_alpha   90.00
_cell.angle_beta   90.00
_cell.angle_gamma   90.00
#
_symmetry.space_group_name_H-M   'P 1'
#
loop_
_entity.id
_entity.type
_entity.pdbx_description
1 polymer ?
#
loop_
_entity_poly.entity_id
_entity_poly.type
_entity_poly.pdbx_seq_one_letter_code
_entity_poly.pdbx_strand_id
1 'polypeptide(L)'
;MEYRKLTKEEVAHLEQVGCAAEDWDRVMVHPNINIKYLRNVRFSGDCRIGKFEKAFTMPGGIHKHSGIYHATLHDTTVGDDCCIENIKNYIANYDIEHDTFIDNVDIILVDGPTSFGNGVEVSVLNETGGREVTIHNRLTAQEAYMQAMYRHRPVLTERLKGFAAEIVQQYTAERGRICHNSTIVDTGYIKNIYVGPCSEIEGAGKLKNGSLMSREDSPVHIGYGVIAEDFIVQDGSHIEDCTTITRVYVGQSCNLGHGYSASDSLFFCNCQEENGEACAIFAGPFTVTHHKSTLLIAGMFSFMNAGSGSNQSNHMYKLGPIHQGVMERGAKTASDSYILWPARIGAFSLVMGRHTANSDTSALPFSYLIEKNGETWLAPAVNLRSVGTIRDAQKWPKRDKRCREGRLDLVNFNLLSPYTIDKMMRGVEVLNQLRELSGATSDTYAYQSAKIKHSSLERGIELYRTAIIKFLGNSLISRLEKSRDLKPKHNDGEGDWLDLSGLIAPHSVVRQMMNDIEAGTIATHHEMDTRLREIHSNYYEYEWEWAYQLMLRFYKLREDQLTNDVLIRIIEDWKRAVVGLDKMLYNDARKEFSLSTKTGFGFDGNIRTAEADFEQVRGQFENNPFVTAVQNHIEVKTALGDKWIKELS
;
A
#
# COMPACT_ATOMS: atom_id res chain seq x y z
N MET A 1 33.83 -22.62 1.36
CA MET A 1 34.17 -23.41 0.16
C MET A 1 35.70 -23.29 0.00
N GLU A 2 36.45 -24.42 -0.19
CA GLU A 2 37.90 -24.36 -0.42
C GLU A 2 38.14 -24.10 -1.92
N TYR A 3 38.76 -22.97 -2.28
CA TYR A 3 39.21 -22.68 -3.64
C TYR A 3 40.67 -23.04 -3.82
N ARG A 4 41.08 -23.39 -5.05
CA ARG A 4 42.48 -23.66 -5.43
C ARG A 4 42.95 -22.74 -6.55
N LYS A 5 44.26 -22.61 -6.69
CA LYS A 5 44.87 -22.00 -7.87
C LYS A 5 44.67 -22.87 -9.11
N LEU A 6 44.69 -22.24 -10.29
CA LEU A 6 44.75 -22.92 -11.57
C LEU A 6 46.11 -23.59 -11.75
N THR A 7 46.12 -24.77 -12.40
CA THR A 7 47.38 -25.40 -12.82
C THR A 7 47.94 -24.71 -14.06
N LYS A 8 49.23 -24.94 -14.38
CA LYS A 8 49.85 -24.37 -15.58
C LYS A 8 49.16 -24.86 -16.87
N GLU A 9 48.72 -26.12 -16.89
CA GLU A 9 48.00 -26.70 -18.03
C GLU A 9 46.62 -26.07 -18.19
N GLU A 10 45.92 -25.81 -17.10
CA GLU A 10 44.61 -25.11 -17.12
C GLU A 10 44.78 -23.68 -17.61
N VAL A 11 45.79 -22.93 -17.16
CA VAL A 11 46.09 -21.57 -17.64
C VAL A 11 46.37 -21.59 -19.14
N ALA A 12 47.26 -22.49 -19.61
CA ALA A 12 47.55 -22.58 -21.04
C ALA A 12 46.34 -22.91 -21.91
N HIS A 13 45.40 -23.76 -21.39
CA HIS A 13 44.15 -24.05 -22.07
C HIS A 13 43.23 -22.79 -22.12
N LEU A 14 43.10 -22.07 -20.98
CA LEU A 14 42.29 -20.88 -20.90
C LEU A 14 42.78 -19.77 -21.85
N GLU A 15 44.08 -19.57 -21.96
CA GLU A 15 44.68 -18.63 -22.91
C GLU A 15 44.38 -19.01 -24.36
N GLN A 16 44.40 -20.33 -24.71
CA GLN A 16 44.02 -20.81 -26.05
C GLN A 16 42.55 -20.54 -26.42
N VAL A 17 41.64 -20.54 -25.44
CA VAL A 17 40.24 -20.23 -25.67
C VAL A 17 39.88 -18.74 -25.45
N GLY A 18 40.90 -17.86 -25.45
CA GLY A 18 40.74 -16.40 -25.43
C GLY A 18 40.57 -15.79 -24.03
N CYS A 19 40.84 -16.56 -22.96
CA CYS A 19 40.83 -15.99 -21.62
C CYS A 19 42.17 -15.28 -21.32
N ALA A 20 42.13 -14.26 -20.45
CA ALA A 20 43.33 -13.55 -19.99
C ALA A 20 43.12 -13.09 -18.53
N ALA A 21 44.22 -12.98 -17.79
CA ALA A 21 44.22 -12.40 -16.45
C ALA A 21 45.39 -11.43 -16.28
N GLU A 22 45.23 -10.41 -15.44
CA GLU A 22 46.36 -9.55 -15.01
C GLU A 22 47.38 -10.39 -14.22
N ASP A 23 46.87 -11.25 -13.37
CA ASP A 23 47.64 -12.18 -12.56
C ASP A 23 46.80 -13.46 -12.34
N TRP A 24 47.21 -14.57 -12.97
CA TRP A 24 46.55 -15.87 -12.81
C TRP A 24 46.61 -16.41 -11.37
N ASP A 25 47.54 -15.98 -10.55
CA ASP A 25 47.64 -16.38 -9.15
C ASP A 25 46.49 -15.79 -8.28
N ARG A 26 45.81 -14.75 -8.77
CA ARG A 26 44.63 -14.13 -8.14
C ARG A 26 43.31 -14.71 -8.62
N VAL A 27 43.33 -15.63 -9.58
CA VAL A 27 42.16 -16.34 -10.07
C VAL A 27 42.04 -17.68 -9.36
N MET A 28 41.19 -17.77 -8.38
CA MET A 28 40.95 -18.96 -7.58
C MET A 28 39.71 -19.70 -8.08
N VAL A 29 39.77 -21.01 -8.20
CA VAL A 29 38.69 -21.81 -8.77
C VAL A 29 38.23 -22.94 -7.85
N HIS A 30 36.99 -23.37 -7.99
CA HIS A 30 36.48 -24.54 -7.30
C HIS A 30 37.30 -25.79 -7.65
N PRO A 31 37.65 -26.72 -6.71
CA PRO A 31 38.46 -27.89 -6.98
C PRO A 31 38.01 -28.74 -8.16
N ASN A 32 36.69 -28.86 -8.34
CA ASN A 32 36.04 -29.65 -9.39
C ASN A 32 35.57 -28.81 -10.58
N ILE A 33 36.12 -27.63 -10.83
CA ILE A 33 35.74 -26.81 -11.96
C ILE A 33 36.00 -27.51 -13.29
N ASN A 34 35.09 -27.34 -14.26
CA ASN A 34 35.33 -27.75 -15.63
C ASN A 34 35.64 -26.51 -16.48
N ILE A 35 36.93 -26.24 -16.69
CA ILE A 35 37.40 -25.01 -17.34
C ILE A 35 36.97 -24.85 -18.81
N LYS A 36 36.43 -25.91 -19.46
CA LYS A 36 35.88 -25.80 -20.84
C LYS A 36 34.72 -24.84 -20.95
N TYR A 37 34.07 -24.52 -19.83
CA TYR A 37 32.97 -23.57 -19.73
C TYR A 37 33.40 -22.13 -19.43
N LEU A 38 34.71 -21.83 -19.51
CA LEU A 38 35.28 -20.48 -19.47
C LEU A 38 35.83 -20.14 -20.86
N ARG A 39 35.30 -19.14 -21.55
CA ARG A 39 35.75 -18.72 -22.88
C ARG A 39 35.67 -17.21 -23.08
N ASN A 40 36.74 -16.62 -23.61
CA ASN A 40 36.87 -15.18 -23.84
C ASN A 40 36.54 -14.35 -22.57
N VAL A 41 37.13 -14.76 -21.43
CA VAL A 41 36.94 -14.06 -20.15
C VAL A 41 38.21 -13.32 -19.77
N ARG A 42 38.09 -12.08 -19.37
CA ARG A 42 39.20 -11.31 -18.78
C ARG A 42 39.00 -11.16 -17.29
N PHE A 43 40.07 -11.51 -16.54
CA PHE A 43 40.07 -11.41 -15.08
C PHE A 43 41.06 -10.32 -14.63
N SER A 44 40.65 -9.52 -13.66
CA SER A 44 41.49 -8.58 -12.93
C SER A 44 41.13 -8.56 -11.46
N GLY A 45 42.06 -8.20 -10.59
CA GLY A 45 41.87 -8.28 -9.15
C GLY A 45 41.66 -9.72 -8.64
N ASP A 46 40.99 -9.87 -7.50
CA ASP A 46 40.76 -11.17 -6.85
C ASP A 46 39.45 -11.80 -7.34
N CYS A 47 39.55 -12.81 -8.20
CA CYS A 47 38.40 -13.54 -8.72
C CYS A 47 38.27 -14.93 -8.12
N ARG A 48 37.06 -15.35 -7.76
CA ARG A 48 36.73 -16.70 -7.28
C ARG A 48 35.64 -17.30 -8.13
N ILE A 49 35.85 -18.47 -8.71
CA ILE A 49 34.96 -19.07 -9.70
C ILE A 49 34.50 -20.45 -9.20
N GLY A 50 33.20 -20.64 -9.12
CA GLY A 50 32.55 -21.89 -8.75
C GLY A 50 32.63 -22.96 -9.83
N LYS A 51 31.94 -24.08 -9.67
CA LYS A 51 31.81 -25.16 -10.65
C LYS A 51 30.61 -24.93 -11.59
N PHE A 52 30.61 -25.62 -12.75
CA PHE A 52 29.59 -25.51 -13.76
C PHE A 52 29.08 -26.89 -14.18
N GLU A 53 27.91 -27.30 -13.68
CA GLU A 53 27.33 -28.64 -13.91
C GLU A 53 25.89 -28.55 -14.44
N LYS A 54 25.24 -27.35 -14.39
CA LYS A 54 23.82 -27.11 -14.73
C LYS A 54 23.64 -26.62 -16.17
N ALA A 55 22.47 -26.88 -16.72
CA ALA A 55 21.99 -26.24 -17.95
C ALA A 55 20.72 -25.45 -17.67
N PHE A 56 20.63 -24.25 -18.22
CA PHE A 56 19.45 -23.41 -18.20
C PHE A 56 18.62 -23.66 -19.45
N THR A 57 17.30 -23.69 -19.29
CA THR A 57 16.36 -23.78 -20.42
C THR A 57 15.76 -22.41 -20.66
N MET A 58 16.10 -21.79 -21.77
CA MET A 58 15.61 -20.48 -22.16
C MET A 58 14.27 -20.59 -22.89
N PRO A 59 13.49 -19.48 -22.99
CA PRO A 59 12.31 -19.41 -23.83
C PRO A 59 12.60 -19.93 -25.26
N GLY A 60 11.66 -20.66 -25.83
CA GLY A 60 11.84 -21.30 -27.13
C GLY A 60 12.59 -22.65 -27.09
N GLY A 61 12.99 -23.14 -25.89
CA GLY A 61 13.61 -24.45 -25.70
C GLY A 61 15.10 -24.50 -25.98
N ILE A 62 15.80 -23.36 -25.98
CA ILE A 62 17.24 -23.29 -26.11
C ILE A 62 17.89 -23.68 -24.76
N HIS A 63 18.89 -24.54 -24.81
CA HIS A 63 19.68 -24.94 -23.62
C HIS A 63 21.01 -24.21 -23.60
N LYS A 64 21.30 -23.51 -22.51
CA LYS A 64 22.59 -22.87 -22.21
C LYS A 64 23.25 -23.56 -21.01
N HIS A 65 24.49 -23.97 -21.15
CA HIS A 65 25.23 -24.58 -20.03
C HIS A 65 25.78 -23.49 -19.10
N SER A 66 25.75 -23.74 -17.79
CA SER A 66 26.41 -22.86 -16.80
C SER A 66 27.89 -22.67 -17.20
N GLY A 67 28.41 -21.48 -16.96
CA GLY A 67 29.73 -21.07 -17.39
C GLY A 67 29.89 -19.56 -17.51
N ILE A 68 31.06 -19.09 -17.94
CA ILE A 68 31.31 -17.67 -18.19
C ILE A 68 31.85 -17.52 -19.60
N TYR A 69 31.16 -16.68 -20.38
CA TYR A 69 31.43 -16.49 -21.82
C TYR A 69 31.43 -15.00 -22.17
N HIS A 70 32.48 -14.51 -22.84
CA HIS A 70 32.53 -13.12 -23.32
C HIS A 70 32.27 -12.11 -22.18
N ALA A 71 33.07 -12.12 -21.13
CA ALA A 71 32.93 -11.26 -19.97
C ALA A 71 34.27 -10.71 -19.46
N THR A 72 34.24 -9.55 -18.82
CA THR A 72 35.33 -8.99 -18.03
C THR A 72 34.89 -8.95 -16.55
N LEU A 73 35.65 -9.55 -15.68
CA LEU A 73 35.38 -9.65 -14.24
C LEU A 73 36.51 -8.98 -13.46
N HIS A 74 36.17 -8.10 -12.52
CA HIS A 74 37.11 -7.44 -11.62
C HIS A 74 36.66 -7.61 -10.17
N ASP A 75 37.53 -8.12 -9.31
CA ASP A 75 37.22 -8.38 -7.89
C ASP A 75 35.85 -9.05 -7.70
N THR A 76 35.59 -10.14 -8.44
CA THR A 76 34.26 -10.77 -8.51
C THR A 76 34.32 -12.23 -8.04
N THR A 77 33.34 -12.60 -7.18
CA THR A 77 33.07 -14.00 -6.83
C THR A 77 31.87 -14.48 -7.66
N VAL A 78 32.03 -15.62 -8.35
CA VAL A 78 30.95 -16.30 -9.09
C VAL A 78 30.69 -17.65 -8.43
N GLY A 79 29.47 -17.85 -7.96
CA GLY A 79 29.03 -19.10 -7.31
C GLY A 79 28.84 -20.25 -8.28
N ASP A 80 28.46 -21.41 -7.73
CA ASP A 80 28.27 -22.62 -8.51
C ASP A 80 27.10 -22.47 -9.49
N ASP A 81 27.21 -23.08 -10.65
CA ASP A 81 26.15 -23.21 -11.65
C ASP A 81 25.59 -21.89 -12.19
N CYS A 82 26.37 -20.80 -12.09
CA CYS A 82 26.01 -19.54 -12.75
C CYS A 82 26.24 -19.62 -14.27
N CYS A 83 25.43 -18.88 -15.04
CA CYS A 83 25.65 -18.61 -16.46
C CYS A 83 25.81 -17.10 -16.65
N ILE A 84 27.03 -16.67 -17.03
CA ILE A 84 27.34 -15.26 -17.27
C ILE A 84 27.86 -15.13 -18.68
N GLU A 85 27.13 -14.42 -19.55
CA GLU A 85 27.57 -14.26 -20.93
C GLU A 85 27.24 -12.87 -21.51
N ASN A 86 28.01 -12.49 -22.52
CA ASN A 86 27.79 -11.26 -23.28
C ASN A 86 27.79 -9.98 -22.42
N ILE A 87 28.76 -9.88 -21.51
CA ILE A 87 28.95 -8.66 -20.73
C ILE A 87 29.73 -7.67 -21.56
N LYS A 88 29.08 -6.56 -21.96
CA LYS A 88 29.63 -5.61 -22.93
C LYS A 88 30.82 -4.83 -22.38
N ASN A 89 30.78 -4.43 -21.10
CA ASN A 89 31.87 -3.75 -20.43
C ASN A 89 32.50 -4.65 -19.34
N TYR A 90 31.97 -4.62 -18.13
CA TYR A 90 32.52 -5.44 -17.04
C TYR A 90 31.53 -5.64 -15.88
N ILE A 91 31.83 -6.64 -15.05
CA ILE A 91 31.27 -6.82 -13.71
C ILE A 91 32.38 -6.56 -12.70
N ALA A 92 32.16 -5.66 -11.73
CA ALA A 92 33.16 -5.26 -10.75
C ALA A 92 32.58 -5.22 -9.31
N ASN A 93 33.36 -5.77 -8.36
CA ASN A 93 33.09 -5.70 -6.92
C ASN A 93 31.75 -6.36 -6.54
N TYR A 94 31.45 -7.55 -7.08
CA TYR A 94 30.23 -8.30 -6.79
C TYR A 94 30.51 -9.73 -6.31
N ASP A 95 29.69 -10.18 -5.39
CA ASP A 95 29.51 -11.57 -5.03
C ASP A 95 28.21 -12.08 -5.66
N ILE A 96 28.32 -12.96 -6.65
CA ILE A 96 27.22 -13.57 -7.40
C ILE A 96 27.02 -14.97 -6.85
N GLU A 97 25.83 -15.24 -6.29
CA GLU A 97 25.50 -16.53 -5.71
C GLU A 97 25.12 -17.56 -6.79
N HIS A 98 24.98 -18.82 -6.38
CA HIS A 98 24.72 -19.95 -7.26
C HIS A 98 23.43 -19.84 -8.10
N ASP A 99 23.37 -20.58 -9.20
CA ASP A 99 22.20 -20.68 -10.08
C ASP A 99 21.74 -19.36 -10.69
N THR A 100 22.60 -18.35 -10.75
CA THR A 100 22.31 -17.02 -11.31
C THR A 100 22.54 -16.98 -12.81
N PHE A 101 21.64 -16.36 -13.55
CA PHE A 101 21.72 -16.19 -15.00
C PHE A 101 21.87 -14.70 -15.36
N ILE A 102 22.99 -14.35 -16.03
CA ILE A 102 23.29 -12.97 -16.47
C ILE A 102 23.66 -13.01 -17.96
N ASP A 103 22.89 -12.33 -18.81
CA ASP A 103 23.15 -12.32 -20.25
C ASP A 103 22.86 -10.94 -20.87
N ASN A 104 23.73 -10.49 -21.78
CA ASN A 104 23.58 -9.26 -22.53
C ASN A 104 23.41 -8.01 -21.63
N VAL A 105 24.29 -7.85 -20.67
CA VAL A 105 24.31 -6.72 -19.74
C VAL A 105 25.46 -5.77 -20.06
N ASP A 106 25.21 -4.46 -19.97
CA ASP A 106 26.23 -3.47 -20.30
C ASP A 106 27.31 -3.40 -19.21
N ILE A 107 26.91 -3.11 -17.96
CA ILE A 107 27.82 -2.95 -16.83
C ILE A 107 27.15 -3.25 -15.50
N ILE A 108 27.84 -3.93 -14.60
CA ILE A 108 27.43 -4.18 -13.20
C ILE A 108 28.61 -3.79 -12.30
N LEU A 109 28.43 -2.80 -11.42
CA LEU A 109 29.52 -2.39 -10.54
C LEU A 109 29.07 -1.89 -9.17
N VAL A 110 29.94 -2.08 -8.18
CA VAL A 110 29.93 -1.26 -6.96
C VAL A 110 31.13 -0.33 -6.99
N ASP A 111 30.89 0.95 -6.67
CA ASP A 111 31.87 2.01 -6.68
C ASP A 111 31.98 2.64 -5.29
N GLY A 112 32.91 2.14 -4.50
CA GLY A 112 33.13 2.49 -3.10
C GLY A 112 32.05 1.98 -2.13
N PRO A 113 32.16 2.31 -0.85
CA PRO A 113 31.18 1.93 0.15
C PRO A 113 29.77 2.42 -0.20
N THR A 114 28.77 1.55 -0.11
CA THR A 114 27.38 1.86 -0.45
C THR A 114 26.42 1.16 0.50
N SER A 115 25.31 1.81 0.80
CA SER A 115 24.20 1.25 1.57
C SER A 115 23.04 0.74 0.69
N PHE A 116 23.24 0.73 -0.63
CA PHE A 116 22.26 0.23 -1.60
C PHE A 116 20.87 0.88 -1.45
N GLY A 117 20.83 2.22 -1.37
CA GLY A 117 19.61 2.99 -1.22
C GLY A 117 19.08 3.12 0.22
N ASN A 118 19.60 2.34 1.17
CA ASN A 118 19.25 2.55 2.58
C ASN A 118 19.83 3.88 3.08
N GLY A 119 19.05 4.65 3.84
CA GLY A 119 19.45 5.95 4.36
C GLY A 119 19.13 7.13 3.45
N VAL A 120 18.58 6.90 2.26
CA VAL A 120 18.07 7.98 1.41
C VAL A 120 16.89 8.65 2.13
N GLU A 121 16.90 9.98 2.18
CA GLU A 121 15.79 10.77 2.69
C GLU A 121 14.81 11.10 1.56
N VAL A 122 13.54 10.78 1.77
CA VAL A 122 12.43 11.02 0.83
C VAL A 122 11.53 12.10 1.39
N SER A 123 11.39 13.22 0.70
CA SER A 123 10.55 14.35 1.11
C SER A 123 9.10 14.11 0.72
N VAL A 124 8.22 13.89 1.70
CA VAL A 124 6.80 13.63 1.45
C VAL A 124 5.92 14.78 1.94
N LEU A 125 4.71 14.89 1.40
CA LEU A 125 3.69 15.90 1.70
C LEU A 125 4.10 17.36 1.45
N ASN A 126 5.34 17.61 1.08
CA ASN A 126 5.85 18.95 0.79
C ASN A 126 7.06 18.86 -0.13
N GLU A 127 6.95 19.38 -1.34
CA GLU A 127 8.05 19.35 -2.31
C GLU A 127 9.28 20.16 -1.86
N THR A 128 9.13 21.09 -0.93
CA THR A 128 10.23 21.88 -0.38
C THR A 128 10.90 21.26 0.85
N GLY A 129 10.49 20.04 1.24
CA GLY A 129 11.03 19.32 2.38
C GLY A 129 10.36 19.66 3.72
N GLY A 130 10.91 19.14 4.80
CA GLY A 130 10.43 19.31 6.18
C GLY A 130 9.68 18.10 6.74
N ARG A 131 9.41 17.08 5.90
CA ARG A 131 8.82 15.80 6.31
C ARG A 131 9.54 14.62 5.67
N GLU A 132 10.86 14.66 5.72
CA GLU A 132 11.71 13.61 5.18
C GLU A 132 11.49 12.30 5.95
N VAL A 133 11.38 11.22 5.21
CA VAL A 133 11.38 9.86 5.73
C VAL A 133 12.66 9.17 5.28
N THR A 134 13.43 8.65 6.21
CA THR A 134 14.61 7.87 5.89
C THR A 134 14.20 6.46 5.48
N ILE A 135 14.40 6.12 4.20
CA ILE A 135 14.03 4.80 3.70
C ILE A 135 15.09 3.75 4.04
N HIS A 136 14.64 2.55 4.32
CA HIS A 136 15.49 1.38 4.59
C HIS A 136 14.73 0.07 4.32
N ASN A 137 15.47 -1.03 4.22
CA ASN A 137 14.94 -2.34 3.83
C ASN A 137 13.86 -2.93 4.76
N ARG A 138 13.66 -2.37 5.95
CA ARG A 138 12.64 -2.80 6.92
C ARG A 138 11.57 -1.73 7.19
N LEU A 139 11.52 -0.68 6.37
CA LEU A 139 10.57 0.41 6.57
C LEU A 139 9.13 -0.09 6.47
N THR A 140 8.30 0.32 7.43
CA THR A 140 6.86 0.05 7.44
C THR A 140 6.07 1.35 7.22
N ALA A 141 4.82 1.23 6.76
CA ALA A 141 3.91 2.37 6.64
C ALA A 141 3.71 3.10 7.98
N GLN A 142 3.71 2.35 9.08
CA GLN A 142 3.53 2.88 10.44
C GLN A 142 4.74 3.70 10.90
N GLU A 143 5.93 3.19 10.66
CA GLU A 143 7.16 3.93 10.97
C GLU A 143 7.28 5.19 10.13
N ALA A 144 7.09 5.08 8.82
CA ALA A 144 7.10 6.22 7.90
C ALA A 144 6.06 7.28 8.31
N TYR A 145 4.86 6.85 8.71
CA TYR A 145 3.84 7.74 9.24
C TYR A 145 4.32 8.50 10.48
N MET A 146 4.97 7.82 11.43
CA MET A 146 5.52 8.48 12.61
C MET A 146 6.65 9.46 12.23
N GLN A 147 7.56 9.08 11.34
CA GLN A 147 8.62 9.98 10.85
C GLN A 147 8.03 11.23 10.16
N ALA A 148 7.02 11.09 9.32
CA ALA A 148 6.44 12.20 8.56
C ALA A 148 5.51 13.08 9.39
N MET A 149 4.61 12.51 10.20
CA MET A 149 3.48 13.22 10.81
C MET A 149 3.75 13.68 12.26
N TYR A 150 4.77 13.15 12.95
CA TYR A 150 5.08 13.49 14.33
C TYR A 150 6.29 14.42 14.48
N ARG A 151 6.54 15.31 13.50
CA ARG A 151 7.65 16.30 13.56
C ARG A 151 7.59 17.24 14.78
N HIS A 152 6.43 17.40 15.39
CA HIS A 152 6.25 18.12 16.66
C HIS A 152 6.78 17.35 17.88
N ARG A 153 7.28 16.10 17.69
CA ARG A 153 7.96 15.28 18.71
C ARG A 153 9.42 15.03 18.26
N PRO A 154 10.32 16.00 18.43
CA PRO A 154 11.68 15.91 17.89
C PRO A 154 12.49 14.76 18.47
N VAL A 155 12.29 14.40 19.74
CA VAL A 155 12.98 13.26 20.36
C VAL A 155 12.56 11.95 19.71
N LEU A 156 11.26 11.76 19.44
CA LEU A 156 10.75 10.59 18.72
C LEU A 156 11.39 10.48 17.32
N THR A 157 11.35 11.57 16.55
CA THR A 157 11.89 11.55 15.19
C THR A 157 13.39 11.30 15.15
N GLU A 158 14.14 11.80 16.11
CA GLU A 158 15.57 11.52 16.26
C GLU A 158 15.84 10.05 16.60
N ARG A 159 15.04 9.44 17.50
CA ARG A 159 15.15 8.02 17.82
C ARG A 159 14.84 7.13 16.60
N LEU A 160 13.79 7.45 15.84
CA LEU A 160 13.45 6.71 14.61
C LEU A 160 14.55 6.83 13.56
N LYS A 161 15.16 7.99 13.39
CA LYS A 161 16.36 8.16 12.55
C LYS A 161 17.55 7.32 13.06
N GLY A 162 17.71 7.19 14.36
CA GLY A 162 18.70 6.31 14.98
C GLY A 162 18.48 4.84 14.60
N PHE A 163 17.24 4.34 14.67
CA PHE A 163 16.89 2.98 14.24
C PHE A 163 17.18 2.76 12.74
N ALA A 164 16.81 3.74 11.91
CA ALA A 164 17.14 3.68 10.48
C ALA A 164 18.66 3.64 10.25
N ALA A 165 19.44 4.44 10.97
CA ALA A 165 20.90 4.48 10.85
C ALA A 165 21.56 3.13 11.20
N GLU A 166 21.06 2.42 12.23
CA GLU A 166 21.53 1.07 12.57
C GLU A 166 21.28 0.08 11.44
N ILE A 167 20.11 0.16 10.80
CA ILE A 167 19.78 -0.70 9.63
C ILE A 167 20.68 -0.34 8.46
N VAL A 168 20.87 0.95 8.16
CA VAL A 168 21.78 1.41 7.10
C VAL A 168 23.17 0.83 7.30
N GLN A 169 23.71 0.86 8.52
CA GLN A 169 25.02 0.31 8.82
C GLN A 169 25.09 -1.21 8.55
N GLN A 170 24.03 -1.96 8.82
CA GLN A 170 23.97 -3.41 8.56
C GLN A 170 24.07 -3.76 7.08
N TYR A 171 23.58 -2.88 6.20
CA TYR A 171 23.57 -3.08 4.75
C TYR A 171 24.72 -2.38 4.02
N THR A 172 25.52 -1.56 4.72
CA THR A 172 26.67 -0.87 4.10
C THR A 172 27.79 -1.84 3.80
N ALA A 173 28.22 -1.90 2.54
CA ALA A 173 29.30 -2.77 2.07
C ALA A 173 30.08 -2.14 0.91
N GLU A 174 31.30 -2.63 0.67
CA GLU A 174 32.14 -2.26 -0.47
C GLU A 174 31.92 -3.16 -1.69
N ARG A 175 31.20 -4.27 -1.50
CA ARG A 175 30.88 -5.25 -2.53
C ARG A 175 29.38 -5.44 -2.65
N GLY A 176 28.91 -5.51 -3.88
CA GLY A 176 27.51 -5.84 -4.17
C GLY A 176 27.23 -7.34 -4.03
N ARG A 177 25.95 -7.65 -3.96
CA ARG A 177 25.48 -9.03 -3.90
C ARG A 177 24.38 -9.26 -4.89
N ILE A 178 24.49 -10.30 -5.69
CA ILE A 178 23.43 -10.87 -6.51
C ILE A 178 23.13 -12.24 -5.93
N CYS A 179 21.97 -12.35 -5.27
CA CYS A 179 21.58 -13.59 -4.60
C CYS A 179 21.15 -14.66 -5.60
N HIS A 180 21.08 -15.88 -5.12
CA HIS A 180 20.84 -17.09 -5.92
C HIS A 180 19.54 -17.06 -6.72
N ASN A 181 19.51 -17.86 -7.80
CA ASN A 181 18.39 -17.99 -8.72
C ASN A 181 17.93 -16.68 -9.37
N SER A 182 18.74 -15.64 -9.36
CA SER A 182 18.41 -14.35 -10.00
C SER A 182 18.66 -14.40 -11.50
N THR A 183 17.84 -13.68 -12.26
CA THR A 183 17.96 -13.52 -13.71
C THR A 183 18.16 -12.04 -14.04
N ILE A 184 19.21 -11.70 -14.79
CA ILE A 184 19.52 -10.34 -15.26
C ILE A 184 19.82 -10.40 -16.75
N VAL A 185 18.92 -9.91 -17.59
CA VAL A 185 19.06 -10.00 -19.03
C VAL A 185 18.76 -8.66 -19.73
N ASP A 186 19.42 -8.44 -20.87
CA ASP A 186 19.19 -7.29 -21.75
C ASP A 186 19.23 -5.93 -21.05
N THR A 187 20.01 -5.80 -19.97
CA THR A 187 20.00 -4.66 -19.06
C THR A 187 21.18 -3.73 -19.29
N GLY A 188 20.94 -2.43 -19.18
CA GLY A 188 21.96 -1.39 -19.38
C GLY A 188 22.87 -1.26 -18.15
N TYR A 189 22.67 -0.22 -17.36
CA TYR A 189 23.57 0.22 -16.30
C TYR A 189 23.09 -0.19 -14.91
N ILE A 190 23.86 -1.04 -14.20
CA ILE A 190 23.60 -1.44 -12.81
C ILE A 190 24.76 -0.96 -11.94
N LYS A 191 24.48 0.00 -11.01
CA LYS A 191 25.48 0.54 -10.09
C LYS A 191 24.97 0.57 -8.65
N ASN A 192 25.75 -0.01 -7.72
CA ASN A 192 25.44 -0.01 -6.28
C ASN A 192 24.03 -0.59 -5.98
N ILE A 193 23.76 -1.78 -6.52
CA ILE A 193 22.47 -2.47 -6.35
C ILE A 193 22.67 -3.76 -5.55
N TYR A 194 21.86 -3.94 -4.52
CA TYR A 194 21.64 -5.23 -3.87
C TYR A 194 20.50 -5.97 -4.58
N VAL A 195 20.76 -7.19 -5.02
CA VAL A 195 19.78 -8.03 -5.73
C VAL A 195 19.46 -9.24 -4.85
N GLY A 196 18.25 -9.26 -4.30
CA GLY A 196 17.73 -10.37 -3.49
C GLY A 196 17.47 -11.65 -4.31
N PRO A 197 17.20 -12.79 -3.65
CA PRO A 197 17.06 -14.08 -4.33
C PRO A 197 15.89 -14.11 -5.30
N CYS A 198 16.02 -14.86 -6.37
CA CYS A 198 14.99 -15.04 -7.40
C CYS A 198 14.51 -13.72 -8.05
N SER A 199 15.30 -12.64 -8.00
CA SER A 199 14.97 -11.40 -8.69
C SER A 199 15.02 -11.60 -10.21
N GLU A 200 14.09 -10.95 -10.90
CA GLU A 200 14.02 -10.90 -12.37
C GLU A 200 14.24 -9.47 -12.85
N ILE A 201 15.33 -9.23 -13.60
CA ILE A 201 15.65 -7.92 -14.19
C ILE A 201 15.77 -8.12 -15.70
N GLU A 202 14.80 -7.58 -16.44
CA GLU A 202 14.73 -7.75 -17.89
C GLU A 202 14.66 -6.39 -18.61
N GLY A 203 15.68 -6.04 -19.36
CA GLY A 203 15.68 -4.86 -20.20
C GLY A 203 15.68 -3.51 -19.48
N ALA A 204 16.07 -3.47 -18.22
CA ALA A 204 16.16 -2.22 -17.48
C ALA A 204 17.22 -1.28 -18.08
N GLY A 205 16.88 0.01 -18.21
CA GLY A 205 17.81 0.99 -18.77
C GLY A 205 18.90 1.40 -17.79
N LYS A 206 18.51 1.74 -16.52
CA LYS A 206 19.44 2.17 -15.47
C LYS A 206 18.89 1.85 -14.09
N LEU A 207 19.70 1.16 -13.30
CA LEU A 207 19.46 0.96 -11.87
C LEU A 207 20.66 1.50 -11.09
N LYS A 208 20.44 2.45 -10.18
CA LYS A 208 21.53 3.09 -9.42
C LYS A 208 21.13 3.30 -7.96
N ASN A 209 22.01 2.87 -7.05
CA ASN A 209 21.86 3.03 -5.60
C ASN A 209 20.50 2.52 -5.09
N GLY A 210 20.34 1.19 -5.06
CA GLY A 210 19.06 0.60 -4.65
C GLY A 210 19.15 -0.82 -4.14
N SER A 211 18.06 -1.27 -3.53
CA SER A 211 17.86 -2.65 -3.06
C SER A 211 16.61 -3.26 -3.68
N LEU A 212 16.75 -4.47 -4.20
CA LEU A 212 15.66 -5.36 -4.56
C LEU A 212 15.53 -6.43 -3.47
N MET A 213 14.55 -6.28 -2.58
CA MET A 213 14.35 -7.14 -1.42
C MET A 213 13.52 -8.39 -1.75
N SER A 214 13.85 -9.01 -2.88
CA SER A 214 13.18 -10.20 -3.42
C SER A 214 13.27 -11.41 -2.49
N ARG A 215 12.30 -12.30 -2.60
CA ARG A 215 12.19 -13.58 -1.88
C ARG A 215 11.83 -14.70 -2.85
N GLU A 216 12.17 -15.95 -2.53
CA GLU A 216 11.82 -17.11 -3.37
C GLU A 216 10.33 -17.28 -3.60
N ASP A 217 9.50 -17.01 -2.59
CA ASP A 217 8.05 -17.12 -2.62
C ASP A 217 7.34 -15.84 -3.11
N SER A 218 8.10 -14.79 -3.34
CA SER A 218 7.60 -13.46 -3.71
C SER A 218 8.69 -12.65 -4.43
N PRO A 219 9.06 -13.01 -5.67
CA PRO A 219 10.15 -12.36 -6.38
C PRO A 219 9.82 -10.91 -6.77
N VAL A 220 10.88 -10.11 -6.89
CA VAL A 220 10.82 -8.75 -7.46
C VAL A 220 11.07 -8.85 -8.97
N HIS A 221 10.26 -8.13 -9.74
CA HIS A 221 10.42 -8.00 -11.19
C HIS A 221 10.69 -6.55 -11.59
N ILE A 222 11.76 -6.34 -12.38
CA ILE A 222 12.11 -5.05 -13.01
C ILE A 222 12.13 -5.24 -14.52
N GLY A 223 11.19 -4.59 -15.21
CA GLY A 223 10.97 -4.79 -16.63
C GLY A 223 11.65 -3.77 -17.55
N TYR A 224 11.29 -3.83 -18.81
CA TYR A 224 11.92 -3.08 -19.89
C TYR A 224 11.81 -1.56 -19.74
N GLY A 225 12.95 -0.90 -20.00
CA GLY A 225 13.06 0.56 -20.03
C GLY A 225 12.99 1.24 -18.67
N VAL A 226 12.94 0.50 -17.57
CA VAL A 226 12.89 1.06 -16.22
C VAL A 226 14.17 1.84 -15.91
N ILE A 227 13.99 3.04 -15.34
CA ILE A 227 15.06 3.88 -14.81
C ILE A 227 14.79 4.12 -13.33
N ALA A 228 15.68 3.66 -12.45
CA ALA A 228 15.53 3.79 -11.01
C ALA A 228 16.82 4.30 -10.35
N GLU A 229 16.69 5.32 -9.50
CA GLU A 229 17.81 5.91 -8.74
C GLU A 229 17.39 6.21 -7.29
N ASP A 230 18.25 5.86 -6.33
CA ASP A 230 18.01 6.06 -4.89
C ASP A 230 16.70 5.41 -4.41
N PHE A 231 16.62 4.09 -4.47
CA PHE A 231 15.37 3.38 -4.29
C PHE A 231 15.48 2.09 -3.48
N ILE A 232 14.33 1.65 -2.96
CA ILE A 232 14.15 0.33 -2.37
C ILE A 232 12.86 -0.28 -2.92
N VAL A 233 12.91 -1.55 -3.34
CA VAL A 233 11.76 -2.32 -3.80
C VAL A 233 11.62 -3.58 -2.97
N GLN A 234 10.46 -3.76 -2.35
CA GLN A 234 10.13 -4.91 -1.52
C GLN A 234 9.57 -6.09 -2.33
N ASP A 235 9.57 -7.24 -1.71
CA ASP A 235 9.15 -8.51 -2.30
C ASP A 235 7.77 -8.48 -2.95
N GLY A 236 7.63 -9.24 -4.03
CA GLY A 236 6.40 -9.36 -4.83
C GLY A 236 6.02 -8.12 -5.63
N SER A 237 6.91 -7.15 -5.73
CA SER A 237 6.65 -5.91 -6.46
C SER A 237 7.18 -5.96 -7.87
N HIS A 238 6.45 -5.32 -8.79
CA HIS A 238 6.76 -5.22 -10.20
C HIS A 238 6.93 -3.75 -10.59
N ILE A 239 8.04 -3.43 -11.27
CA ILE A 239 8.26 -2.12 -11.89
C ILE A 239 8.53 -2.36 -13.36
N GLU A 240 7.66 -1.86 -14.24
CA GLU A 240 7.62 -2.27 -15.64
C GLU A 240 7.45 -1.08 -16.60
N ASP A 241 7.60 -1.36 -17.89
CA ASP A 241 7.15 -0.52 -18.99
C ASP A 241 7.62 0.94 -18.93
N CYS A 242 8.94 1.17 -18.96
CA CYS A 242 9.54 2.50 -18.97
C CYS A 242 9.19 3.38 -17.76
N THR A 243 8.87 2.77 -16.63
CA THR A 243 8.65 3.49 -15.37
C THR A 243 9.94 4.17 -14.89
N THR A 244 9.83 5.41 -14.42
CA THR A 244 10.96 6.19 -13.91
C THR A 244 10.74 6.56 -12.45
N ILE A 245 11.68 6.18 -11.57
CA ILE A 245 11.61 6.46 -10.13
C ILE A 245 12.92 7.08 -9.62
N THR A 246 12.80 8.08 -8.74
CA THR A 246 13.96 8.73 -8.11
C THR A 246 13.63 9.09 -6.66
N ARG A 247 14.44 8.63 -5.69
CA ARG A 247 14.18 8.71 -4.24
C ARG A 247 12.80 8.17 -3.89
N VAL A 248 12.64 6.86 -4.10
CA VAL A 248 11.35 6.18 -3.96
C VAL A 248 11.49 4.89 -3.14
N TYR A 249 10.54 4.67 -2.25
CA TYR A 249 10.32 3.39 -1.60
C TYR A 249 9.08 2.71 -2.19
N VAL A 250 9.25 1.46 -2.62
CA VAL A 250 8.17 0.61 -3.14
C VAL A 250 8.00 -0.57 -2.20
N GLY A 251 6.88 -0.59 -1.50
CA GLY A 251 6.50 -1.61 -0.52
C GLY A 251 6.13 -2.95 -1.17
N GLN A 252 5.67 -3.89 -0.34
CA GLN A 252 5.39 -5.26 -0.76
C GLN A 252 4.20 -5.36 -1.73
N SER A 253 4.34 -6.18 -2.77
CA SER A 253 3.28 -6.49 -3.75
C SER A 253 2.69 -5.25 -4.45
N CYS A 254 3.52 -4.25 -4.69
CA CYS A 254 3.17 -3.08 -5.49
C CYS A 254 3.37 -3.34 -6.98
N ASN A 255 2.66 -2.59 -7.82
CA ASN A 255 2.84 -2.59 -9.26
C ASN A 255 2.94 -1.15 -9.77
N LEU A 256 4.08 -0.80 -10.39
CA LEU A 256 4.30 0.48 -11.05
C LEU A 256 4.60 0.23 -12.53
N GLY A 257 3.78 0.76 -13.43
CA GLY A 257 3.91 0.40 -14.84
C GLY A 257 3.37 1.43 -15.83
N HIS A 258 3.46 1.06 -17.11
CA HIS A 258 2.91 1.84 -18.22
C HIS A 258 3.44 3.27 -18.31
N GLY A 259 4.75 3.45 -18.05
CA GLY A 259 5.39 4.76 -18.11
C GLY A 259 5.06 5.67 -16.92
N TYR A 260 4.76 5.11 -15.76
CA TYR A 260 4.58 5.88 -14.53
C TYR A 260 5.86 6.62 -14.13
N SER A 261 5.74 7.83 -13.61
CA SER A 261 6.88 8.58 -13.08
C SER A 261 6.67 8.95 -11.62
N ALA A 262 7.68 8.73 -10.79
CA ALA A 262 7.62 9.07 -9.38
C ALA A 262 8.92 9.69 -8.87
N SER A 263 8.81 10.76 -8.09
CA SER A 263 9.91 11.36 -7.36
C SER A 263 9.54 11.64 -5.91
N ASP A 264 10.50 11.47 -5.00
CA ASP A 264 10.33 11.74 -3.56
C ASP A 264 9.05 11.14 -2.99
N SER A 265 8.80 9.87 -3.28
CA SER A 265 7.50 9.24 -3.02
C SER A 265 7.64 7.88 -2.32
N LEU A 266 6.69 7.58 -1.45
CA LEU A 266 6.57 6.30 -0.75
C LEU A 266 5.30 5.59 -1.20
N PHE A 267 5.44 4.34 -1.62
CA PHE A 267 4.33 3.45 -1.95
C PHE A 267 4.36 2.25 -1.01
N PHE A 268 3.35 2.13 -0.16
CA PHE A 268 3.25 0.98 0.75
C PHE A 268 2.43 -0.15 0.13
N CYS A 269 2.26 -1.25 0.85
CA CYS A 269 1.84 -2.51 0.28
C CYS A 269 0.59 -2.45 -0.61
N ASN A 270 0.62 -3.23 -1.68
CA ASN A 270 -0.47 -3.39 -2.65
C ASN A 270 -0.89 -2.09 -3.38
N CYS A 271 0.00 -1.10 -3.48
CA CYS A 271 -0.21 0.05 -4.36
C CYS A 271 -0.16 -0.37 -5.84
N GLN A 272 -0.98 0.27 -6.67
CA GLN A 272 -1.03 0.04 -8.11
C GLN A 272 -1.00 1.38 -8.82
N GLU A 273 0.11 1.70 -9.48
CA GLU A 273 0.40 3.01 -10.03
C GLU A 273 0.75 2.88 -11.51
N GLU A 274 -0.17 3.27 -12.35
CA GLU A 274 -0.03 3.13 -13.81
C GLU A 274 -0.30 4.46 -14.52
N ASN A 275 0.44 4.76 -15.58
CA ASN A 275 0.19 5.86 -16.52
C ASN A 275 0.18 7.28 -15.93
N GLY A 276 0.52 7.50 -14.69
CA GLY A 276 0.40 8.77 -13.98
C GLY A 276 1.73 9.34 -13.55
N GLU A 277 1.63 10.35 -12.69
CA GLU A 277 2.78 10.99 -12.05
C GLU A 277 2.56 11.11 -10.54
N ALA A 278 3.63 10.88 -9.78
CA ALA A 278 3.67 11.14 -8.35
C ALA A 278 4.85 12.05 -7.98
N CYS A 279 4.61 13.03 -7.13
CA CYS A 279 5.64 13.89 -6.58
C CYS A 279 5.38 14.17 -5.10
N ALA A 280 6.36 13.88 -4.25
CA ALA A 280 6.30 14.11 -2.81
C ALA A 280 5.06 13.50 -2.14
N ILE A 281 4.68 12.26 -2.51
CA ILE A 281 3.50 11.62 -1.94
C ILE A 281 3.85 10.56 -0.88
N PHE A 282 2.91 10.40 0.04
CA PHE A 282 2.84 9.26 0.94
C PHE A 282 1.65 8.40 0.50
N ALA A 283 1.88 7.43 -0.36
CA ALA A 283 0.88 6.46 -0.76
C ALA A 283 0.85 5.29 0.23
N GLY A 284 -0.06 5.38 1.21
CA GLY A 284 -0.34 4.28 2.13
C GLY A 284 -0.95 3.08 1.42
N PRO A 285 -1.17 1.95 2.13
CA PRO A 285 -1.62 0.70 1.55
C PRO A 285 -2.81 0.84 0.61
N PHE A 286 -2.79 0.08 -0.50
CA PHE A 286 -3.89 0.03 -1.48
C PHE A 286 -4.23 1.37 -2.14
N THR A 287 -3.28 2.27 -2.31
CA THR A 287 -3.42 3.45 -3.16
C THR A 287 -3.32 3.03 -4.63
N VAL A 288 -4.21 3.56 -5.47
CA VAL A 288 -4.38 3.08 -6.85
C VAL A 288 -4.58 4.23 -7.82
N THR A 289 -3.79 4.24 -8.90
CA THR A 289 -4.01 5.04 -10.12
C THR A 289 -3.88 4.14 -11.34
N HIS A 290 -4.74 4.30 -12.36
CA HIS A 290 -4.70 3.47 -13.57
C HIS A 290 -4.68 4.27 -14.86
N HIS A 291 -4.88 5.57 -14.82
CA HIS A 291 -5.18 6.36 -16.01
C HIS A 291 -4.17 7.48 -16.23
N LYS A 292 -3.88 7.76 -17.51
CA LYS A 292 -3.10 8.93 -17.92
C LYS A 292 -3.73 10.22 -17.41
N SER A 293 -2.94 11.27 -17.29
CA SER A 293 -3.34 12.59 -16.77
C SER A 293 -3.72 12.61 -15.28
N THR A 294 -3.36 11.58 -14.52
CA THR A 294 -3.47 11.59 -13.07
C THR A 294 -2.17 12.10 -12.46
N LEU A 295 -2.27 13.17 -11.66
CA LEU A 295 -1.16 13.68 -10.86
C LEU A 295 -1.53 13.58 -9.38
N LEU A 296 -0.73 12.85 -8.62
CA LEU A 296 -0.74 12.86 -7.17
C LEU A 296 0.47 13.65 -6.68
N ILE A 297 0.23 14.76 -5.99
CA ILE A 297 1.29 15.63 -5.52
C ILE A 297 1.09 16.01 -4.05
N ALA A 298 2.16 15.90 -3.25
CA ALA A 298 2.26 16.40 -1.89
C ALA A 298 1.09 15.99 -0.97
N GLY A 299 0.59 14.80 -1.16
CA GLY A 299 -0.54 14.26 -0.42
C GLY A 299 -0.23 12.96 0.32
N MET A 300 -0.98 12.71 1.39
CA MET A 300 -1.05 11.41 2.04
C MET A 300 -2.36 10.72 1.65
N PHE A 301 -2.24 9.48 1.23
CA PHE A 301 -3.34 8.65 0.76
C PHE A 301 -3.30 7.28 1.46
N SER A 302 -4.43 6.60 1.54
CA SER A 302 -4.48 5.16 1.86
C SER A 302 -5.81 4.57 1.41
N PHE A 303 -5.81 3.34 0.88
CA PHE A 303 -7.00 2.72 0.30
C PHE A 303 -7.73 3.64 -0.70
N MET A 304 -6.96 4.50 -1.34
CA MET A 304 -7.47 5.51 -2.26
C MET A 304 -7.54 4.94 -3.67
N ASN A 305 -8.53 5.38 -4.44
CA ASN A 305 -8.61 5.15 -5.88
C ASN A 305 -8.76 6.50 -6.57
N ALA A 306 -7.75 6.89 -7.35
CA ALA A 306 -7.79 8.11 -8.14
C ALA A 306 -8.54 7.88 -9.44
N GLY A 307 -9.57 8.72 -9.69
CA GLY A 307 -10.23 8.77 -10.99
C GLY A 307 -9.32 9.35 -12.08
N SER A 308 -9.60 9.03 -13.33
CA SER A 308 -8.87 9.57 -14.50
C SER A 308 -8.83 11.10 -14.47
N GLY A 309 -7.66 11.70 -14.67
CA GLY A 309 -7.50 13.15 -14.68
C GLY A 309 -7.55 13.81 -13.29
N SER A 310 -7.51 13.01 -12.22
CA SER A 310 -7.41 13.57 -10.86
C SER A 310 -6.13 14.39 -10.71
N ASN A 311 -6.26 15.56 -10.10
CA ASN A 311 -5.15 16.49 -9.95
C ASN A 311 -5.24 17.26 -8.62
N GLN A 312 -4.09 17.74 -8.14
CA GLN A 312 -4.00 18.62 -6.98
C GLN A 312 -3.11 19.82 -7.35
N SER A 313 -3.26 20.94 -6.64
CA SER A 313 -2.51 22.14 -6.95
C SER A 313 -1.81 22.76 -5.76
N ASN A 314 -0.68 23.33 -6.06
CA ASN A 314 0.21 24.05 -5.16
C ASN A 314 0.38 25.53 -5.51
N HIS A 315 -0.27 26.04 -6.53
CA HIS A 315 0.06 27.33 -7.15
C HIS A 315 -0.28 28.57 -6.32
N MET A 316 -0.89 28.43 -5.16
CA MET A 316 -1.34 29.55 -4.33
C MET A 316 -0.26 30.11 -3.39
N TYR A 317 0.93 29.50 -3.32
CA TYR A 317 1.94 29.83 -2.32
C TYR A 317 3.10 30.62 -2.92
N LYS A 318 3.23 31.89 -2.51
CA LYS A 318 4.27 32.81 -3.01
C LYS A 318 5.67 32.53 -2.45
N LEU A 319 5.76 31.83 -1.32
CA LEU A 319 7.03 31.54 -0.62
C LEU A 319 7.57 30.14 -0.90
N GLY A 320 7.00 29.43 -1.86
CA GLY A 320 7.35 28.08 -2.25
C GLY A 320 6.15 27.13 -2.19
N PRO A 321 6.24 25.95 -2.82
CA PRO A 321 5.16 24.98 -2.87
C PRO A 321 5.05 24.24 -1.52
N ILE A 322 4.36 24.85 -0.57
CA ILE A 322 4.01 24.22 0.71
C ILE A 322 2.64 23.61 0.58
N HIS A 323 2.61 22.28 0.56
CA HIS A 323 1.37 21.52 0.45
C HIS A 323 1.14 20.72 1.72
N GLN A 324 -0.06 20.29 1.95
CA GLN A 324 -0.39 19.24 2.90
C GLN A 324 -1.78 18.72 2.59
N GLY A 325 -1.86 17.83 1.61
CA GLY A 325 -3.09 17.12 1.34
C GLY A 325 -3.18 15.86 2.17
N VAL A 326 -4.33 15.61 2.77
CA VAL A 326 -4.62 14.33 3.42
C VAL A 326 -5.95 13.82 2.89
N MET A 327 -5.92 12.73 2.17
CA MET A 327 -7.10 11.92 1.87
C MET A 327 -7.12 10.72 2.80
N GLU A 328 -8.01 10.77 3.79
CA GLU A 328 -8.11 9.71 4.78
C GLU A 328 -8.53 8.39 4.14
N ARG A 329 -8.32 7.30 4.83
CA ARG A 329 -8.62 5.91 4.46
C ARG A 329 -9.84 5.78 3.55
N GLY A 330 -9.66 5.17 2.37
CA GLY A 330 -10.75 4.84 1.45
C GLY A 330 -11.40 6.04 0.75
N ALA A 331 -10.91 7.26 0.97
CA ALA A 331 -11.35 8.41 0.19
C ALA A 331 -10.88 8.27 -1.27
N LYS A 332 -11.68 8.74 -2.21
CA LYS A 332 -11.42 8.60 -3.65
C LYS A 332 -11.89 9.77 -4.46
N THR A 333 -11.40 9.86 -5.69
CA THR A 333 -11.80 10.90 -6.64
C THR A 333 -12.53 10.29 -7.82
N ALA A 334 -13.51 11.01 -8.34
CA ALA A 334 -14.10 10.74 -9.65
C ALA A 334 -13.18 11.28 -10.77
N SER A 335 -13.50 10.99 -12.02
CA SER A 335 -12.76 11.52 -13.16
C SER A 335 -12.76 13.06 -13.17
N ASP A 336 -11.63 13.66 -13.60
CA ASP A 336 -11.41 15.11 -13.68
C ASP A 336 -11.60 15.86 -12.36
N SER A 337 -11.39 15.20 -11.23
CA SER A 337 -11.47 15.85 -9.93
C SER A 337 -10.19 16.65 -9.63
N TYR A 338 -10.39 17.84 -9.07
CA TYR A 338 -9.31 18.72 -8.64
C TYR A 338 -9.50 19.12 -7.17
N ILE A 339 -8.44 19.04 -6.38
CA ILE A 339 -8.45 19.42 -4.97
C ILE A 339 -7.36 20.44 -4.71
N LEU A 340 -7.74 21.62 -4.22
CA LEU A 340 -6.77 22.62 -3.78
C LEU A 340 -6.21 22.24 -2.41
N TRP A 341 -4.89 22.02 -2.35
CA TRP A 341 -4.17 21.85 -1.09
C TRP A 341 -3.90 23.20 -0.37
N PRO A 342 -3.80 23.23 0.97
CA PRO A 342 -4.05 22.12 1.89
C PRO A 342 -5.54 21.76 1.98
N ALA A 343 -5.82 20.47 2.11
CA ALA A 343 -7.17 19.97 2.38
C ALA A 343 -7.09 18.66 3.18
N ARG A 344 -8.16 18.35 3.91
CA ARG A 344 -8.33 17.08 4.60
C ARG A 344 -9.67 16.46 4.23
N ILE A 345 -9.64 15.40 3.45
CA ILE A 345 -10.83 14.71 2.97
C ILE A 345 -11.13 13.53 3.89
N GLY A 346 -12.30 13.53 4.50
CA GLY A 346 -12.72 12.53 5.48
C GLY A 346 -12.78 11.11 4.91
N ALA A 347 -12.60 10.13 5.78
CA ALA A 347 -12.53 8.72 5.42
C ALA A 347 -13.72 8.26 4.55
N PHE A 348 -13.44 7.42 3.55
CA PHE A 348 -14.43 6.85 2.63
C PHE A 348 -15.28 7.88 1.87
N SER A 349 -14.82 9.12 1.73
CA SER A 349 -15.50 10.16 0.96
C SER A 349 -15.17 10.06 -0.53
N LEU A 350 -16.07 10.57 -1.37
CA LEU A 350 -15.90 10.69 -2.81
C LEU A 350 -15.87 12.15 -3.22
N VAL A 351 -14.80 12.55 -3.91
CA VAL A 351 -14.65 13.92 -4.47
C VAL A 351 -15.04 13.89 -5.94
N MET A 352 -15.93 14.79 -6.34
CA MET A 352 -16.44 14.93 -7.72
C MET A 352 -16.37 16.40 -8.17
N GLY A 353 -15.67 16.66 -9.26
CA GLY A 353 -15.49 17.99 -9.83
C GLY A 353 -14.29 18.75 -9.23
N ARG A 354 -14.24 20.07 -9.44
CA ARG A 354 -13.08 20.91 -9.16
C ARG A 354 -13.31 21.79 -7.92
N HIS A 355 -12.57 21.50 -6.85
CA HIS A 355 -12.65 22.20 -5.57
C HIS A 355 -11.50 23.20 -5.43
N THR A 356 -11.78 24.48 -5.56
CA THR A 356 -10.82 25.58 -5.55
C THR A 356 -10.72 26.31 -4.20
N ALA A 357 -11.30 25.73 -3.16
CA ALA A 357 -11.18 26.19 -1.77
C ALA A 357 -10.64 25.07 -0.89
N ASN A 358 -9.86 25.45 0.12
CA ASN A 358 -9.31 24.51 1.10
C ASN A 358 -10.46 23.87 1.90
N SER A 359 -10.54 22.55 1.91
CA SER A 359 -11.64 21.81 2.55
C SER A 359 -11.12 20.92 3.67
N ASP A 360 -11.76 20.95 4.83
CA ASP A 360 -11.61 19.94 5.89
C ASP A 360 -12.96 19.26 6.15
N THR A 361 -13.08 18.01 5.74
CA THR A 361 -14.28 17.19 5.94
C THR A 361 -14.02 16.00 6.85
N SER A 362 -12.94 16.04 7.63
CA SER A 362 -12.50 14.93 8.49
C SER A 362 -13.53 14.50 9.54
N ALA A 363 -14.37 15.42 10.02
CA ALA A 363 -15.47 15.13 10.93
C ALA A 363 -16.73 14.57 10.24
N LEU A 364 -16.77 14.54 8.90
CA LEU A 364 -17.90 14.07 8.11
C LEU A 364 -17.46 12.96 7.15
N PRO A 365 -17.09 11.76 7.65
CA PRO A 365 -16.66 10.66 6.79
C PRO A 365 -17.81 10.15 5.90
N PHE A 366 -17.48 9.34 4.89
CA PHE A 366 -18.45 8.78 3.95
C PHE A 366 -19.28 9.83 3.19
N SER A 367 -18.74 11.01 2.99
CA SER A 367 -19.42 12.11 2.31
C SER A 367 -19.16 12.14 0.81
N TYR A 368 -20.05 12.78 0.07
CA TYR A 368 -19.75 13.25 -1.28
C TYR A 368 -19.41 14.73 -1.23
N LEU A 369 -18.27 15.10 -1.81
CA LEU A 369 -17.95 16.48 -2.17
C LEU A 369 -18.26 16.65 -3.66
N ILE A 370 -19.16 17.56 -3.96
CA ILE A 370 -19.67 17.77 -5.31
C ILE A 370 -19.45 19.23 -5.69
N GLU A 371 -18.74 19.47 -6.80
CA GLU A 371 -18.69 20.81 -7.37
C GLU A 371 -20.00 21.11 -8.11
N LYS A 372 -20.56 22.27 -7.84
CA LYS A 372 -21.73 22.80 -8.54
C LYS A 372 -21.61 24.31 -8.70
N ASN A 373 -21.51 24.78 -9.94
CA ASN A 373 -21.40 26.20 -10.26
C ASN A 373 -20.23 26.92 -9.58
N GLY A 374 -19.07 26.26 -9.50
CA GLY A 374 -17.88 26.80 -8.84
C GLY A 374 -17.89 26.74 -7.31
N GLU A 375 -18.91 26.13 -6.70
CA GLU A 375 -19.06 25.99 -5.24
C GLU A 375 -18.92 24.52 -4.82
N THR A 376 -18.33 24.29 -3.65
CA THR A 376 -18.27 22.97 -3.03
C THR A 376 -19.55 22.68 -2.24
N TRP A 377 -20.21 21.59 -2.59
CA TRP A 377 -21.37 21.05 -1.89
C TRP A 377 -21.02 19.74 -1.22
N LEU A 378 -21.48 19.57 0.02
CA LEU A 378 -21.22 18.37 0.81
C LEU A 378 -22.54 17.63 1.07
N ALA A 379 -22.52 16.31 0.80
CA ALA A 379 -23.60 15.41 1.17
C ALA A 379 -23.07 14.39 2.20
N PRO A 380 -23.29 14.63 3.50
CA PRO A 380 -22.74 13.78 4.56
C PRO A 380 -23.27 12.35 4.52
N ALA A 381 -22.43 11.38 4.84
CA ALA A 381 -22.76 9.96 5.03
C ALA A 381 -23.29 9.21 3.78
N VAL A 382 -23.50 9.87 2.65
CA VAL A 382 -24.14 9.25 1.46
C VAL A 382 -23.40 8.00 0.99
N ASN A 383 -22.10 7.96 1.14
CA ASN A 383 -21.27 6.85 0.68
C ASN A 383 -21.44 5.56 1.51
N LEU A 384 -22.06 5.62 2.68
CA LEU A 384 -22.47 4.44 3.47
C LEU A 384 -23.43 3.50 2.74
N ARG A 385 -24.22 4.05 1.80
CA ARG A 385 -25.19 3.31 0.99
C ARG A 385 -24.76 3.12 -0.47
N SER A 386 -23.49 3.34 -0.78
CA SER A 386 -22.94 3.21 -2.12
C SER A 386 -22.39 1.80 -2.36
N VAL A 387 -22.81 1.17 -3.44
CA VAL A 387 -22.26 -0.10 -3.93
C VAL A 387 -20.74 -0.03 -4.08
N GLY A 388 -20.23 1.08 -4.63
CA GLY A 388 -18.81 1.27 -4.87
C GLY A 388 -17.97 1.16 -3.60
N THR A 389 -18.39 1.78 -2.50
CA THR A 389 -17.66 1.75 -1.22
C THR A 389 -17.63 0.35 -0.61
N ILE A 390 -18.79 -0.33 -0.55
CA ILE A 390 -18.88 -1.68 0.03
C ILE A 390 -18.09 -2.69 -0.81
N ARG A 391 -18.23 -2.61 -2.14
CA ARG A 391 -17.47 -3.46 -3.07
C ARG A 391 -15.96 -3.29 -2.90
N ASP A 392 -15.47 -2.06 -2.79
CA ASP A 392 -14.05 -1.79 -2.64
C ASP A 392 -13.53 -2.31 -1.29
N ALA A 393 -14.26 -2.07 -0.20
CA ALA A 393 -13.90 -2.62 1.12
C ALA A 393 -13.85 -4.16 1.14
N GLN A 394 -14.73 -4.84 0.40
CA GLN A 394 -14.73 -6.30 0.27
C GLN A 394 -13.60 -6.83 -0.61
N LYS A 395 -13.06 -6.00 -1.52
CA LYS A 395 -11.97 -6.38 -2.42
C LYS A 395 -10.60 -6.33 -1.77
N TRP A 396 -10.32 -5.36 -0.89
CA TRP A 396 -8.98 -5.17 -0.33
C TRP A 396 -8.41 -6.43 0.34
N PRO A 397 -9.11 -7.14 1.26
CA PRO A 397 -8.57 -8.36 1.83
C PRO A 397 -8.28 -9.46 0.81
N LYS A 398 -9.06 -9.52 -0.29
CA LYS A 398 -8.89 -10.49 -1.37
C LYS A 398 -7.75 -10.11 -2.33
N ARG A 399 -7.37 -8.85 -2.35
CA ARG A 399 -6.30 -8.29 -3.19
C ARG A 399 -4.99 -8.11 -2.43
N ASP A 400 -4.93 -8.47 -1.16
CA ASP A 400 -3.68 -8.52 -0.42
C ASP A 400 -2.84 -9.70 -0.93
N LYS A 401 -1.89 -9.38 -1.80
CA LYS A 401 -1.01 -10.35 -2.48
C LYS A 401 0.23 -10.69 -1.69
N ARG A 402 0.47 -10.02 -0.56
CA ARG A 402 1.66 -10.26 0.26
C ARG A 402 1.66 -11.67 0.82
N CYS A 403 2.83 -12.29 0.85
CA CYS A 403 3.02 -13.54 1.58
C CYS A 403 2.58 -13.41 3.04
N ARG A 404 2.10 -14.48 3.64
CA ARG A 404 1.64 -14.42 5.04
C ARG A 404 2.78 -14.15 6.01
N GLU A 405 3.94 -14.74 5.72
CA GLU A 405 5.16 -14.55 6.50
C GLU A 405 5.95 -13.35 5.98
N GLY A 406 6.47 -12.53 6.90
CA GLY A 406 7.30 -11.38 6.55
C GLY A 406 6.55 -10.13 6.11
N ARG A 407 5.26 -10.00 6.40
CA ARG A 407 4.52 -8.76 6.16
C ARG A 407 5.12 -7.61 6.96
N LEU A 408 5.48 -6.55 6.26
CA LEU A 408 6.00 -5.32 6.85
C LEU A 408 4.84 -4.45 7.35
N ASP A 409 3.98 -4.00 6.45
CA ASP A 409 2.87 -3.12 6.81
C ASP A 409 1.75 -3.85 7.55
N LEU A 410 1.27 -3.26 8.63
CA LEU A 410 0.14 -3.74 9.40
C LEU A 410 -1.14 -3.08 8.91
N VAL A 411 -2.13 -3.89 8.55
CA VAL A 411 -3.33 -3.42 7.86
C VAL A 411 -4.61 -3.97 8.48
N ASN A 412 -5.49 -3.08 8.92
CA ASN A 412 -6.86 -3.39 9.28
C ASN A 412 -7.79 -3.06 8.11
N PHE A 413 -8.70 -3.96 7.76
CA PHE A 413 -9.63 -3.80 6.63
C PHE A 413 -11.03 -3.34 7.04
N ASN A 414 -11.21 -3.00 8.30
CA ASN A 414 -12.51 -2.63 8.88
C ASN A 414 -13.06 -1.33 8.25
N LEU A 415 -14.24 -1.42 7.63
CA LEU A 415 -14.96 -0.26 7.11
C LEU A 415 -15.54 0.58 8.26
N LEU A 416 -16.23 -0.09 9.18
CA LEU A 416 -16.69 0.47 10.44
C LEU A 416 -15.71 0.05 11.54
N SER A 417 -15.15 1.00 12.23
CA SER A 417 -14.15 0.82 13.28
C SER A 417 -14.31 1.95 14.31
N PRO A 418 -13.74 1.87 15.49
CA PRO A 418 -13.75 2.99 16.42
C PRO A 418 -13.29 4.31 15.80
N TYR A 419 -12.27 4.28 14.91
CA TYR A 419 -11.78 5.44 14.19
C TYR A 419 -12.86 6.11 13.32
N THR A 420 -13.62 5.33 12.54
CA THR A 420 -14.66 5.89 11.66
C THR A 420 -15.94 6.22 12.41
N ILE A 421 -16.30 5.43 13.42
CA ILE A 421 -17.51 5.64 14.23
C ILE A 421 -17.38 6.89 15.12
N ASP A 422 -16.22 7.14 15.72
CA ASP A 422 -15.98 8.38 16.48
C ASP A 422 -16.19 9.62 15.59
N LYS A 423 -15.65 9.59 14.37
CA LYS A 423 -15.88 10.67 13.39
C LYS A 423 -17.37 10.82 13.02
N MET A 424 -18.11 9.73 12.87
CA MET A 424 -19.56 9.79 12.61
C MET A 424 -20.31 10.40 13.80
N MET A 425 -19.92 10.10 15.02
CA MET A 425 -20.51 10.72 16.21
C MET A 425 -20.28 12.23 16.23
N ARG A 426 -19.04 12.66 16.01
CA ARG A 426 -18.70 14.09 15.84
C ARG A 426 -19.47 14.71 14.68
N GLY A 427 -19.64 13.96 13.58
CA GLY A 427 -20.43 14.37 12.43
C GLY A 427 -21.91 14.64 12.79
N VAL A 428 -22.52 13.78 13.58
CA VAL A 428 -23.90 13.99 14.09
C VAL A 428 -23.98 15.26 14.94
N GLU A 429 -22.98 15.50 15.81
CA GLU A 429 -22.91 16.71 16.63
C GLU A 429 -22.78 17.97 15.77
N VAL A 430 -21.84 17.98 14.82
CA VAL A 430 -21.62 19.09 13.88
C VAL A 430 -22.90 19.40 13.08
N LEU A 431 -23.56 18.40 12.53
CA LEU A 431 -24.78 18.59 11.73
C LEU A 431 -25.94 19.13 12.59
N ASN A 432 -26.09 18.66 13.84
CA ASN A 432 -27.07 19.21 14.77
C ASN A 432 -26.77 20.68 15.13
N GLN A 433 -25.50 21.01 15.42
CA GLN A 433 -25.07 22.38 15.72
C GLN A 433 -25.36 23.35 14.55
N LEU A 434 -25.07 22.92 13.31
CA LEU A 434 -25.39 23.71 12.12
C LEU A 434 -26.88 24.00 12.01
N ARG A 435 -27.73 23.00 12.29
CA ARG A 435 -29.18 23.14 12.29
C ARG A 435 -29.67 24.10 13.39
N GLU A 436 -29.09 24.02 14.57
CA GLU A 436 -29.45 24.90 15.71
C GLU A 436 -29.02 26.34 15.47
N LEU A 437 -27.83 26.58 14.96
CA LEU A 437 -27.26 27.91 14.72
C LEU A 437 -27.95 28.65 13.56
N SER A 438 -28.28 27.93 12.48
CA SER A 438 -28.87 28.54 11.27
C SER A 438 -30.39 28.47 11.22
N GLY A 439 -31.03 27.82 12.19
CA GLY A 439 -32.46 27.55 12.24
C GLY A 439 -32.88 26.32 11.42
N ALA A 440 -33.86 25.58 11.95
CA ALA A 440 -34.35 24.32 11.36
C ALA A 440 -35.08 24.50 10.01
N THR A 441 -35.40 25.73 9.61
CA THR A 441 -36.06 26.06 8.35
C THR A 441 -35.12 26.55 7.26
N SER A 442 -33.80 26.56 7.50
CA SER A 442 -32.82 26.93 6.48
C SER A 442 -32.76 25.89 5.37
N ASP A 443 -32.78 26.30 4.11
CA ASP A 443 -32.62 25.40 2.96
C ASP A 443 -31.19 24.89 2.81
N THR A 444 -30.22 25.67 3.29
CA THR A 444 -28.78 25.39 3.17
C THR A 444 -28.01 25.83 4.40
N TYR A 445 -26.92 25.11 4.70
CA TYR A 445 -26.04 25.38 5.81
C TYR A 445 -24.60 25.55 5.30
N ALA A 446 -23.85 26.49 5.86
CA ALA A 446 -22.42 26.66 5.59
C ALA A 446 -21.62 25.80 6.54
N TYR A 447 -20.75 24.97 6.00
CA TYR A 447 -19.76 24.20 6.75
C TYR A 447 -18.37 24.48 6.18
N GLN A 448 -17.59 25.30 6.85
CA GLN A 448 -16.29 25.80 6.39
C GLN A 448 -16.40 26.38 4.95
N SER A 449 -15.67 25.81 3.98
CA SER A 449 -15.73 26.23 2.57
C SER A 449 -16.85 25.56 1.75
N ALA A 450 -17.65 24.68 2.37
CA ALA A 450 -18.68 23.90 1.69
C ALA A 450 -20.09 24.29 2.12
N LYS A 451 -21.08 24.00 1.27
CA LYS A 451 -22.51 24.13 1.54
C LYS A 451 -23.17 22.77 1.70
N ILE A 452 -24.12 22.66 2.63
CA ILE A 452 -24.91 21.44 2.86
C ILE A 452 -26.38 21.77 2.68
N LYS A 453 -27.11 21.03 1.85
CA LYS A 453 -28.56 21.17 1.74
C LYS A 453 -29.25 20.63 2.99
N HIS A 454 -30.38 21.21 3.39
CA HIS A 454 -31.19 20.74 4.53
C HIS A 454 -31.50 19.23 4.43
N SER A 455 -31.99 18.77 3.29
CA SER A 455 -32.31 17.35 3.07
C SER A 455 -31.07 16.43 3.16
N SER A 456 -29.90 16.93 2.78
CA SER A 456 -28.63 16.18 2.91
C SER A 456 -28.14 16.15 4.35
N LEU A 457 -28.34 17.19 5.11
CA LEU A 457 -28.01 17.27 6.53
C LEU A 457 -28.86 16.28 7.33
N GLU A 458 -30.19 16.32 7.21
CA GLU A 458 -31.08 15.40 7.92
C GLU A 458 -30.79 13.94 7.56
N ARG A 459 -30.60 13.65 6.26
CA ARG A 459 -30.24 12.32 5.80
C ARG A 459 -28.89 11.86 6.32
N GLY A 460 -27.91 12.77 6.43
CA GLY A 460 -26.59 12.50 6.97
C GLY A 460 -26.64 12.07 8.43
N ILE A 461 -27.43 12.77 9.26
CA ILE A 461 -27.64 12.41 10.67
C ILE A 461 -28.25 11.01 10.79
N GLU A 462 -29.29 10.70 9.99
CA GLU A 462 -29.96 9.40 9.99
C GLU A 462 -28.99 8.26 9.61
N LEU A 463 -28.21 8.43 8.54
CA LEU A 463 -27.25 7.44 8.05
C LEU A 463 -26.11 7.20 9.05
N TYR A 464 -25.56 8.26 9.66
CA TYR A 464 -24.54 8.08 10.69
C TYR A 464 -25.08 7.32 11.89
N ARG A 465 -26.26 7.67 12.41
CA ARG A 465 -26.90 6.93 13.52
C ARG A 465 -27.12 5.47 13.16
N THR A 466 -27.58 5.17 11.96
CA THR A 466 -27.78 3.81 11.47
C THR A 466 -26.46 3.02 11.43
N ALA A 467 -25.38 3.65 10.96
CA ALA A 467 -24.05 3.02 10.93
C ALA A 467 -23.48 2.77 12.35
N ILE A 468 -23.68 3.71 13.28
CA ILE A 468 -23.30 3.54 14.69
C ILE A 468 -24.04 2.34 15.30
N ILE A 469 -25.36 2.24 15.12
CA ILE A 469 -26.15 1.11 15.60
C ILE A 469 -25.67 -0.21 14.99
N LYS A 470 -25.40 -0.24 13.68
CA LYS A 470 -24.83 -1.42 13.00
C LYS A 470 -23.50 -1.83 13.62
N PHE A 471 -22.60 -0.88 13.89
CA PHE A 471 -21.30 -1.16 14.50
C PHE A 471 -21.47 -1.74 15.92
N LEU A 472 -22.26 -1.09 16.79
CA LEU A 472 -22.46 -1.53 18.16
C LEU A 472 -23.04 -2.95 18.23
N GLY A 473 -24.03 -3.25 17.40
CA GLY A 473 -24.61 -4.59 17.36
C GLY A 473 -23.67 -5.63 16.76
N ASN A 474 -22.84 -5.30 15.76
CA ASN A 474 -21.80 -6.21 15.27
C ASN A 474 -20.80 -6.55 16.39
N SER A 475 -20.32 -5.56 17.13
CA SER A 475 -19.36 -5.74 18.23
C SER A 475 -19.99 -6.56 19.36
N LEU A 476 -21.26 -6.29 19.74
CA LEU A 476 -21.99 -7.04 20.75
C LEU A 476 -22.15 -8.52 20.35
N ILE A 477 -22.64 -8.79 19.13
CA ILE A 477 -22.85 -10.18 18.66
C ILE A 477 -21.51 -10.92 18.59
N SER A 478 -20.47 -10.29 18.08
CA SER A 478 -19.13 -10.88 18.02
C SER A 478 -18.59 -11.21 19.43
N ARG A 479 -18.91 -10.40 20.43
CA ARG A 479 -18.56 -10.67 21.83
C ARG A 479 -19.37 -11.80 22.41
N LEU A 480 -20.69 -11.83 22.20
CA LEU A 480 -21.59 -12.91 22.66
C LEU A 480 -21.20 -14.28 22.08
N GLU A 481 -20.67 -14.33 20.86
CA GLU A 481 -20.14 -15.56 20.24
C GLU A 481 -18.88 -16.08 20.95
N LYS A 482 -18.10 -15.18 21.59
CA LYS A 482 -16.88 -15.54 22.31
C LYS A 482 -17.13 -15.82 23.80
N SER A 483 -17.98 -15.03 24.45
CA SER A 483 -18.18 -15.07 25.90
C SER A 483 -19.53 -14.46 26.31
N ARG A 484 -20.12 -14.98 27.37
CA ARG A 484 -21.28 -14.35 28.03
C ARG A 484 -20.87 -13.23 29.00
N ASP A 485 -19.59 -13.17 29.38
CA ASP A 485 -19.06 -12.05 30.15
C ASP A 485 -18.78 -10.90 29.19
N LEU A 486 -19.65 -9.89 29.25
CA LEU A 486 -19.59 -8.71 28.37
C LEU A 486 -18.66 -7.62 28.92
N LYS A 487 -18.38 -7.62 30.23
CA LYS A 487 -17.57 -6.57 30.84
C LYS A 487 -16.12 -6.68 30.35
N PRO A 488 -15.55 -5.60 29.78
CA PRO A 488 -14.15 -5.59 29.41
C PRO A 488 -13.25 -5.77 30.64
N LYS A 489 -12.13 -6.45 30.47
CA LYS A 489 -11.12 -6.66 31.52
C LYS A 489 -10.16 -5.50 31.65
N HIS A 490 -9.97 -4.77 30.58
CA HIS A 490 -9.07 -3.63 30.43
C HIS A 490 -9.83 -2.45 29.80
N ASN A 491 -9.18 -1.31 29.72
CA ASN A 491 -9.74 -0.08 29.17
C ASN A 491 -8.76 0.63 28.22
N ASP A 492 -7.77 -0.08 27.71
CA ASP A 492 -6.74 0.46 26.82
C ASP A 492 -7.33 0.94 25.48
N GLY A 493 -8.46 0.35 25.07
CA GLY A 493 -9.19 0.72 23.86
C GLY A 493 -10.00 2.01 23.97
N GLU A 494 -10.18 2.59 25.18
CA GLU A 494 -11.00 3.78 25.37
C GLU A 494 -10.36 5.05 24.78
N GLY A 495 -11.19 6.06 24.52
CA GLY A 495 -10.77 7.36 24.00
C GLY A 495 -10.68 7.44 22.46
N ASP A 496 -9.82 8.32 21.98
CA ASP A 496 -9.63 8.58 20.53
C ASP A 496 -8.85 7.44 19.86
N TRP A 497 -9.13 7.24 18.56
CA TRP A 497 -8.44 6.27 17.74
C TRP A 497 -7.73 6.92 16.56
N LEU A 498 -6.65 6.31 16.11
CA LEU A 498 -5.82 6.73 14.98
C LEU A 498 -5.85 5.70 13.86
N ASP A 499 -5.55 6.17 12.65
CA ASP A 499 -5.14 5.34 11.51
C ASP A 499 -3.70 5.72 11.14
N LEU A 500 -2.75 4.86 11.48
CA LEU A 500 -1.34 5.01 11.12
C LEU A 500 -1.08 4.39 9.76
N SER A 501 -1.70 4.96 8.72
CA SER A 501 -1.56 4.48 7.33
C SER A 501 -1.80 2.96 7.20
N GLY A 502 -2.97 2.51 7.65
CA GLY A 502 -3.37 1.10 7.59
C GLY A 502 -3.63 0.47 8.95
N LEU A 503 -2.82 0.73 9.96
CA LEU A 503 -3.02 0.25 11.31
C LEU A 503 -3.99 1.16 12.08
N ILE A 504 -5.16 0.64 12.41
CA ILE A 504 -6.15 1.32 13.27
C ILE A 504 -5.90 0.92 14.72
N ALA A 505 -5.67 1.90 15.60
CA ALA A 505 -5.32 1.63 16.99
C ALA A 505 -5.78 2.74 17.95
N PRO A 506 -5.94 2.45 19.27
CA PRO A 506 -6.21 3.48 20.28
C PRO A 506 -5.05 4.48 20.36
N HIS A 507 -5.39 5.77 20.39
CA HIS A 507 -4.38 6.84 20.49
C HIS A 507 -3.54 6.72 21.78
N SER A 508 -4.16 6.34 22.90
CA SER A 508 -3.48 6.12 24.19
C SER A 508 -2.35 5.11 24.08
N VAL A 509 -2.61 3.95 23.44
CA VAL A 509 -1.65 2.84 23.28
C VAL A 509 -0.51 3.24 22.35
N VAL A 510 -0.84 3.88 21.21
CA VAL A 510 0.17 4.38 20.26
C VAL A 510 1.04 5.47 20.91
N ARG A 511 0.42 6.40 21.66
CA ARG A 511 1.15 7.45 22.37
C ARG A 511 2.08 6.88 23.44
N GLN A 512 1.65 5.84 24.16
CA GLN A 512 2.50 5.16 25.13
C GLN A 512 3.73 4.54 24.45
N MET A 513 3.53 3.82 23.35
CA MET A 513 4.64 3.28 22.56
C MET A 513 5.62 4.37 22.11
N MET A 514 5.12 5.51 21.61
CA MET A 514 5.99 6.63 21.25
C MET A 514 6.75 7.21 22.45
N ASN A 515 6.12 7.29 23.63
CA ASN A 515 6.79 7.69 24.87
C ASN A 515 7.90 6.71 25.26
N ASP A 516 7.66 5.41 25.09
CA ASP A 516 8.63 4.35 25.39
C ASP A 516 9.84 4.41 24.44
N ILE A 517 9.63 4.78 23.15
CA ILE A 517 10.71 5.05 22.20
C ILE A 517 11.52 6.28 22.64
N GLU A 518 10.86 7.38 23.00
CA GLU A 518 11.55 8.60 23.47
C GLU A 518 12.35 8.37 24.76
N ALA A 519 11.79 7.61 25.69
CA ALA A 519 12.45 7.23 26.94
C ALA A 519 13.59 6.21 26.75
N GLY A 520 13.68 5.55 25.59
CA GLY A 520 14.64 4.49 25.31
C GLY A 520 14.27 3.14 25.93
N THR A 521 13.05 2.97 26.42
CA THR A 521 12.53 1.65 26.85
C THR A 521 12.33 0.72 25.65
N ILE A 522 11.85 1.28 24.52
CA ILE A 522 11.96 0.67 23.20
C ILE A 522 13.22 1.26 22.57
N ALA A 523 14.28 0.45 22.50
CA ALA A 523 15.63 0.90 22.15
C ALA A 523 16.03 0.51 20.71
N THR A 524 15.32 -0.42 20.07
CA THR A 524 15.66 -0.97 18.75
C THR A 524 14.46 -0.96 17.80
N HIS A 525 14.74 -0.95 16.49
CA HIS A 525 13.71 -1.12 15.47
C HIS A 525 12.89 -2.40 15.65
N HIS A 526 13.53 -3.50 16.03
CA HIS A 526 12.86 -4.79 16.25
C HIS A 526 11.84 -4.74 17.41
N GLU A 527 12.19 -4.08 18.51
CA GLU A 527 11.26 -3.90 19.65
C GLU A 527 10.07 -3.03 19.25
N MET A 528 10.29 -1.98 18.48
CA MET A 528 9.22 -1.14 17.92
C MET A 528 8.28 -1.95 17.01
N ASP A 529 8.81 -2.72 16.06
CA ASP A 529 8.02 -3.59 15.17
C ASP A 529 7.22 -4.63 15.97
N THR A 530 7.84 -5.26 16.96
CA THR A 530 7.17 -6.19 17.87
C THR A 530 5.98 -5.53 18.57
N ARG A 531 6.18 -4.33 19.11
CA ARG A 531 5.12 -3.57 19.79
C ARG A 531 3.99 -3.18 18.84
N LEU A 532 4.29 -2.76 17.62
CA LEU A 532 3.28 -2.48 16.59
C LEU A 532 2.46 -3.72 16.25
N ARG A 533 3.10 -4.90 16.13
CA ARG A 533 2.41 -6.19 15.89
C ARG A 533 1.51 -6.60 17.04
N GLU A 534 1.93 -6.38 18.27
CA GLU A 534 1.08 -6.60 19.45
C GLU A 534 -0.17 -5.69 19.42
N ILE A 535 0.00 -4.41 19.10
CA ILE A 535 -1.11 -3.47 18.96
C ILE A 535 -2.08 -3.94 17.89
N HIS A 536 -1.58 -4.36 16.73
CA HIS A 536 -2.41 -4.88 15.64
C HIS A 536 -3.17 -6.15 16.03
N SER A 537 -2.51 -7.10 16.70
CA SER A 537 -3.12 -8.37 17.10
C SER A 537 -4.23 -8.21 18.15
N ASN A 538 -4.12 -7.18 18.99
CA ASN A 538 -5.10 -6.86 20.03
C ASN A 538 -6.27 -5.97 19.55
N TYR A 539 -6.35 -5.66 18.26
CA TYR A 539 -7.36 -4.75 17.70
C TYR A 539 -8.78 -5.05 18.20
N TYR A 540 -9.24 -6.29 18.14
CA TYR A 540 -10.62 -6.65 18.47
C TYR A 540 -10.93 -6.60 19.98
N GLU A 541 -9.94 -6.74 20.86
CA GLU A 541 -10.14 -6.53 22.30
C GLU A 541 -10.25 -5.04 22.59
N TYR A 542 -9.39 -4.21 22.02
CA TYR A 542 -9.49 -2.75 22.11
C TYR A 542 -10.80 -2.21 21.49
N GLU A 543 -11.22 -2.78 20.33
CA GLU A 543 -12.50 -2.41 19.71
C GLU A 543 -13.68 -2.72 20.64
N TRP A 544 -13.66 -3.88 21.33
CA TRP A 544 -14.73 -4.24 22.26
C TRP A 544 -14.75 -3.31 23.48
N GLU A 545 -13.62 -2.98 24.06
CA GLU A 545 -13.53 -2.04 25.19
C GLU A 545 -14.17 -0.70 24.81
N TRP A 546 -13.83 -0.18 23.65
CA TRP A 546 -14.40 1.06 23.13
C TRP A 546 -15.89 0.94 22.82
N ALA A 547 -16.30 -0.11 22.14
CA ALA A 547 -17.68 -0.35 21.74
C ALA A 547 -18.60 -0.53 22.96
N TYR A 548 -18.12 -1.20 24.02
CA TYR A 548 -18.86 -1.37 25.27
C TYR A 548 -19.18 -0.02 25.92
N GLN A 549 -18.21 0.84 26.07
CA GLN A 549 -18.39 2.19 26.62
C GLN A 549 -19.30 3.06 25.74
N LEU A 550 -19.12 2.96 24.42
CA LEU A 550 -20.00 3.68 23.49
C LEU A 550 -21.45 3.17 23.59
N MET A 551 -21.66 1.85 23.72
CA MET A 551 -22.99 1.24 23.85
C MET A 551 -23.72 1.76 25.09
N LEU A 552 -23.03 1.81 26.24
CA LEU A 552 -23.61 2.36 27.47
C LEU A 552 -24.01 3.83 27.29
N ARG A 553 -23.13 4.66 26.70
CA ARG A 553 -23.42 6.08 26.43
C ARG A 553 -24.55 6.28 25.42
N PHE A 554 -24.51 5.54 24.31
CA PHE A 554 -25.48 5.68 23.21
C PHE A 554 -26.91 5.31 23.63
N TYR A 555 -27.05 4.23 24.40
CA TYR A 555 -28.33 3.76 24.93
C TYR A 555 -28.68 4.37 26.31
N LYS A 556 -27.81 5.25 26.84
CA LYS A 556 -27.98 5.90 28.16
C LYS A 556 -28.18 4.89 29.29
N LEU A 557 -27.32 3.88 29.36
CA LEU A 557 -27.34 2.79 30.32
C LEU A 557 -26.21 2.92 31.33
N ARG A 558 -26.46 2.43 32.56
CA ARG A 558 -25.39 2.04 33.50
C ARG A 558 -25.05 0.56 33.29
N GLU A 559 -23.88 0.13 33.74
CA GLU A 559 -23.43 -1.26 33.62
C GLU A 559 -24.44 -2.27 34.20
N ASP A 560 -25.01 -1.93 35.38
CA ASP A 560 -26.02 -2.76 36.08
C ASP A 560 -27.35 -2.88 35.34
N GLN A 561 -27.60 -2.06 34.33
CA GLN A 561 -28.80 -2.06 33.51
C GLN A 561 -28.67 -2.89 32.22
N LEU A 562 -27.53 -3.50 31.96
CA LEU A 562 -27.29 -4.32 30.76
C LEU A 562 -27.91 -5.74 30.94
N THR A 563 -29.24 -5.78 30.99
CA THR A 563 -30.02 -7.02 31.11
C THR A 563 -30.28 -7.68 29.76
N ASN A 564 -30.71 -8.92 29.74
CA ASN A 564 -31.11 -9.63 28.51
C ASN A 564 -32.13 -8.86 27.69
N ASP A 565 -33.13 -8.25 28.30
CA ASP A 565 -34.14 -7.42 27.59
C ASP A 565 -33.52 -6.25 26.87
N VAL A 566 -32.51 -5.62 27.47
CA VAL A 566 -31.75 -4.52 26.85
C VAL A 566 -30.89 -5.02 25.70
N LEU A 567 -30.22 -6.15 25.87
CA LEU A 567 -29.43 -6.79 24.80
C LEU A 567 -30.32 -7.17 23.61
N ILE A 568 -31.49 -7.74 23.86
CA ILE A 568 -32.49 -8.05 22.83
C ILE A 568 -32.85 -6.79 22.04
N ARG A 569 -33.17 -5.69 22.72
CA ARG A 569 -33.48 -4.40 22.07
C ARG A 569 -32.33 -3.90 21.20
N ILE A 570 -31.09 -3.98 21.68
CA ILE A 570 -29.91 -3.58 20.91
C ILE A 570 -29.75 -4.45 19.65
N ILE A 571 -29.98 -5.77 19.76
CA ILE A 571 -29.92 -6.69 18.62
C ILE A 571 -31.05 -6.44 17.62
N GLU A 572 -32.26 -6.07 18.08
CA GLU A 572 -33.36 -5.69 17.20
C GLU A 572 -33.04 -4.40 16.43
N ASP A 573 -32.48 -3.37 17.12
CA ASP A 573 -32.05 -2.14 16.50
C ASP A 573 -30.95 -2.41 15.44
N TRP A 574 -29.96 -3.25 15.78
CA TRP A 574 -28.94 -3.69 14.86
C TRP A 574 -29.51 -4.41 13.63
N LYS A 575 -30.44 -5.34 13.82
CA LYS A 575 -31.09 -6.06 12.72
C LYS A 575 -31.78 -5.09 11.77
N ARG A 576 -32.51 -4.10 12.30
CA ARG A 576 -33.15 -3.06 11.49
C ARG A 576 -32.11 -2.20 10.74
N ALA A 577 -31.02 -1.83 11.39
CA ALA A 577 -29.97 -1.02 10.80
C ALA A 577 -29.22 -1.75 9.66
N VAL A 578 -28.84 -3.01 9.87
CA VAL A 578 -28.17 -3.83 8.86
C VAL A 578 -29.04 -4.03 7.64
N VAL A 579 -30.26 -4.53 7.84
CA VAL A 579 -31.22 -4.77 6.76
C VAL A 579 -31.59 -3.48 6.04
N GLY A 580 -31.71 -2.36 6.76
CA GLY A 580 -31.99 -1.05 6.19
C GLY A 580 -30.87 -0.58 5.25
N LEU A 581 -29.61 -0.68 5.66
CA LEU A 581 -28.45 -0.32 4.82
C LEU A 581 -28.33 -1.26 3.61
N ASP A 582 -28.51 -2.56 3.79
CA ASP A 582 -28.44 -3.53 2.69
C ASP A 582 -29.56 -3.29 1.64
N LYS A 583 -30.77 -2.93 2.06
CA LYS A 583 -31.84 -2.51 1.14
C LYS A 583 -31.47 -1.23 0.36
N MET A 584 -30.75 -0.29 1.00
CA MET A 584 -30.26 0.89 0.30
C MET A 584 -29.18 0.52 -0.74
N LEU A 585 -28.28 -0.42 -0.44
CA LEU A 585 -27.30 -0.95 -1.40
C LEU A 585 -27.98 -1.67 -2.58
N TYR A 586 -28.98 -2.48 -2.30
CA TYR A 586 -29.79 -3.14 -3.33
C TYR A 586 -30.43 -2.10 -4.28
N ASN A 587 -31.02 -1.03 -3.72
CA ASN A 587 -31.61 0.05 -4.51
C ASN A 587 -30.57 0.88 -5.26
N ASP A 588 -29.35 1.05 -4.72
CA ASP A 588 -28.26 1.71 -5.41
C ASP A 588 -27.76 0.89 -6.60
N ALA A 589 -27.59 -0.42 -6.41
CA ALA A 589 -27.25 -1.34 -7.50
C ALA A 589 -28.30 -1.33 -8.63
N ARG A 590 -29.58 -1.21 -8.31
CA ARG A 590 -30.68 -1.15 -9.31
C ARG A 590 -30.55 0.01 -10.28
N LYS A 591 -29.93 1.11 -9.88
CA LYS A 591 -29.71 2.28 -10.76
C LYS A 591 -28.84 1.94 -11.97
N GLU A 592 -27.92 0.97 -11.85
CA GLU A 592 -27.10 0.49 -12.97
C GLU A 592 -27.89 -0.30 -14.03
N PHE A 593 -29.15 -0.60 -13.77
CA PHE A 593 -30.07 -1.29 -14.68
C PHE A 593 -31.22 -0.37 -15.14
N SER A 594 -31.08 0.94 -14.95
CA SER A 594 -32.06 1.94 -15.38
C SER A 594 -32.01 2.17 -16.89
N LEU A 595 -33.01 2.89 -17.41
CA LEU A 595 -33.09 3.23 -18.84
C LEU A 595 -31.84 4.00 -19.32
N SER A 596 -31.32 4.92 -18.50
CA SER A 596 -30.17 5.75 -18.86
C SER A 596 -28.88 4.93 -19.06
N THR A 597 -28.74 3.82 -18.37
CA THR A 597 -27.55 2.95 -18.48
C THR A 597 -27.60 2.05 -19.72
N LYS A 598 -28.74 1.97 -20.40
CA LYS A 598 -28.91 1.24 -21.66
C LYS A 598 -28.59 2.10 -22.90
N THR A 599 -28.21 3.36 -22.70
CA THR A 599 -27.81 4.26 -23.80
C THR A 599 -26.61 3.66 -24.55
N GLY A 600 -26.73 3.54 -25.88
CA GLY A 600 -25.72 2.94 -26.75
C GLY A 600 -25.85 1.43 -26.96
N PHE A 601 -26.67 0.74 -26.17
CA PHE A 601 -26.98 -0.66 -26.42
C PHE A 601 -28.05 -0.78 -27.55
N GLY A 602 -27.92 -1.83 -28.36
CA GLY A 602 -28.84 -2.07 -29.48
C GLY A 602 -28.90 -0.92 -30.47
N PHE A 603 -27.74 -0.32 -30.80
CA PHE A 603 -27.59 0.95 -31.53
C PHE A 603 -28.42 1.07 -32.82
N ASP A 604 -28.50 0.01 -33.61
CA ASP A 604 -29.22 -0.03 -34.89
C ASP A 604 -30.68 -0.49 -34.76
N GLY A 605 -31.18 -0.65 -33.52
CA GLY A 605 -32.49 -1.23 -33.26
C GLY A 605 -33.44 -0.32 -32.49
N ASN A 606 -34.49 -0.95 -32.00
CA ASN A 606 -35.47 -0.31 -31.13
C ASN A 606 -35.19 -0.62 -29.63
N ILE A 607 -36.07 -0.14 -28.75
CA ILE A 607 -35.92 -0.32 -27.30
C ILE A 607 -35.84 -1.79 -26.86
N ARG A 608 -36.51 -2.70 -27.55
CA ARG A 608 -36.45 -4.14 -27.26
C ARG A 608 -35.09 -4.72 -27.66
N THR A 609 -34.49 -4.25 -28.74
CA THR A 609 -33.15 -4.60 -29.18
C THR A 609 -32.11 -4.09 -28.14
N ALA A 610 -32.28 -2.86 -27.66
CA ALA A 610 -31.43 -2.29 -26.63
C ALA A 610 -31.51 -3.06 -25.30
N GLU A 611 -32.70 -3.51 -24.92
CA GLU A 611 -32.90 -4.32 -23.71
C GLU A 611 -32.27 -5.71 -23.83
N ALA A 612 -32.46 -6.38 -24.96
CA ALA A 612 -31.87 -7.69 -25.21
C ALA A 612 -30.35 -7.64 -25.28
N ASP A 613 -29.77 -6.63 -25.94
CA ASP A 613 -28.34 -6.42 -26.01
C ASP A 613 -27.74 -6.09 -24.62
N PHE A 614 -28.38 -5.21 -23.87
CA PHE A 614 -27.97 -4.90 -22.49
C PHE A 614 -28.00 -6.14 -21.60
N GLU A 615 -29.06 -6.95 -21.68
CA GLU A 615 -29.19 -8.17 -20.89
C GLU A 615 -28.14 -9.20 -21.28
N GLN A 616 -27.82 -9.31 -22.57
CA GLN A 616 -26.78 -10.24 -23.07
C GLN A 616 -25.38 -9.84 -22.56
N VAL A 617 -25.08 -8.53 -22.48
CA VAL A 617 -23.76 -8.03 -22.11
C VAL A 617 -23.60 -7.88 -20.58
N ARG A 618 -24.64 -7.39 -19.90
CA ARG A 618 -24.60 -7.05 -18.46
C ARG A 618 -25.31 -8.06 -17.57
N GLY A 619 -26.07 -8.97 -18.14
CA GLY A 619 -26.91 -9.92 -17.42
C GLY A 619 -28.18 -9.27 -16.83
N GLN A 620 -28.95 -10.07 -16.14
CA GLN A 620 -30.14 -9.62 -15.40
C GLN A 620 -29.76 -9.12 -14.02
N PHE A 621 -30.50 -8.12 -13.52
CA PHE A 621 -30.26 -7.51 -12.20
C PHE A 621 -30.29 -8.56 -11.08
N GLU A 622 -31.31 -9.43 -11.10
CA GLU A 622 -31.54 -10.45 -10.08
C GLU A 622 -30.41 -11.50 -10.00
N ASN A 623 -29.74 -11.72 -11.13
CA ASN A 623 -28.63 -12.68 -11.24
C ASN A 623 -27.24 -12.05 -11.00
N ASN A 624 -27.20 -10.73 -10.75
CA ASN A 624 -25.92 -10.06 -10.53
C ASN A 624 -25.27 -10.55 -9.20
N PRO A 625 -24.00 -10.98 -9.20
CA PRO A 625 -23.34 -11.55 -8.02
C PRO A 625 -23.36 -10.63 -6.80
N PHE A 626 -23.24 -9.31 -6.99
CA PHE A 626 -23.33 -8.35 -5.88
C PHE A 626 -24.76 -8.28 -5.31
N VAL A 627 -25.78 -8.25 -6.15
CA VAL A 627 -27.19 -8.24 -5.75
C VAL A 627 -27.55 -9.50 -4.96
N THR A 628 -27.14 -10.66 -5.48
CA THR A 628 -27.33 -11.95 -4.79
C THR A 628 -26.60 -11.97 -3.43
N ALA A 629 -25.36 -11.45 -3.38
CA ALA A 629 -24.61 -11.36 -2.11
C ALA A 629 -25.30 -10.46 -1.09
N VAL A 630 -25.89 -9.32 -1.51
CA VAL A 630 -26.64 -8.43 -0.62
C VAL A 630 -27.90 -9.12 -0.09
N GLN A 631 -28.65 -9.83 -0.94
CA GLN A 631 -29.84 -10.59 -0.51
C GLN A 631 -29.49 -11.67 0.50
N ASN A 632 -28.46 -12.49 0.21
CA ASN A 632 -27.96 -13.50 1.15
C ASN A 632 -27.50 -12.88 2.47
N HIS A 633 -26.86 -11.70 2.42
CA HIS A 633 -26.42 -11.02 3.64
C HIS A 633 -27.61 -10.58 4.50
N ILE A 634 -28.71 -10.09 3.88
CA ILE A 634 -29.95 -9.77 4.59
C ILE A 634 -30.51 -11.00 5.30
N GLU A 635 -30.59 -12.15 4.62
CA GLU A 635 -31.11 -13.39 5.17
C GLU A 635 -30.24 -13.90 6.34
N VAL A 636 -28.93 -13.96 6.14
CA VAL A 636 -27.97 -14.43 7.16
C VAL A 636 -28.01 -13.52 8.39
N LYS A 637 -28.03 -12.19 8.21
CA LYS A 637 -28.06 -11.25 9.35
C LYS A 637 -29.39 -11.25 10.08
N THR A 638 -30.49 -11.43 9.35
CA THR A 638 -31.82 -11.61 9.96
C THR A 638 -31.84 -12.87 10.83
N ALA A 639 -31.42 -14.02 10.28
CA ALA A 639 -31.39 -15.27 11.01
C ALA A 639 -30.44 -15.23 12.24
N LEU A 640 -29.29 -14.55 12.11
CA LEU A 640 -28.37 -14.36 13.24
C LEU A 640 -28.99 -13.52 14.36
N GLY A 641 -29.71 -12.46 14.02
CA GLY A 641 -30.43 -11.64 15.00
C GLY A 641 -31.53 -12.43 15.71
N ASP A 642 -32.34 -13.18 14.96
CA ASP A 642 -33.41 -14.01 15.51
C ASP A 642 -32.88 -15.12 16.43
N LYS A 643 -31.75 -15.73 16.07
CA LYS A 643 -31.03 -16.70 16.93
C LYS A 643 -30.68 -16.06 18.27
N TRP A 644 -30.00 -14.91 18.28
CA TRP A 644 -29.56 -14.28 19.52
C TRP A 644 -30.72 -13.76 20.37
N ILE A 645 -31.77 -13.22 19.75
CA ILE A 645 -32.99 -12.83 20.47
C ILE A 645 -33.57 -14.03 21.19
N LYS A 646 -33.69 -15.19 20.53
CA LYS A 646 -34.20 -16.44 21.13
C LYS A 646 -33.30 -16.96 22.25
N GLU A 647 -31.97 -16.85 22.11
CA GLU A 647 -31.03 -17.34 23.14
C GLU A 647 -30.99 -16.46 24.40
N LEU A 648 -31.39 -15.19 24.29
CA LEU A 648 -31.42 -14.23 25.39
C LEU A 648 -32.81 -14.15 26.05
N SER A 649 -33.89 -14.57 25.36
CA SER A 649 -35.25 -14.69 25.90
C SER A 649 -35.36 -15.91 26.83
#